data_e1c98c40bac36d8fe114b5f9a8ed9c60
#
_entry.id   e1c98c40bac36d8fe114b5f9a8ed9c60
#
_cell.length_a   1.000
_cell.length_b   1.000
_cell.length_c   1.000
_cell.angle_alpha   90.00
_cell.angle_beta   90.00
_cell.angle_gamma   90.00
#
_symmetry.space_group_name_H-M   'P 1'
#
loop_
_entity.id
_entity.type
_entity.pdbx_description
1 polymer ?
#
loop_
_entity_poly.entity_id
_entity_poly.type
_entity_poly.pdbx_seq_one_letter_code
_entity_poly.pdbx_strand_id
1 'polypeptide(L)'
;MKTTCPYCGVGCGVSAEIKNDQLIAVSGDTEHAANLGKLCVKGAALDQTMGSHGRLLQPSIEGQVVTWDNAIEEIASRLNQIREQHGPGAIAFYLSGQLLTEDYYVANKFAKGFIGTGHVDTNSRLCMSSAVAGYKRAFGADAVPCNYEDLEHCELLVLTGSNAAWTHPVLYRRITEAKQKNPAMRVVVIDPRRTASCDIADLHLAVAPGADAFVFNGLLAHLAKVGKLNKTYIEQHTEGFESALKTATAIGQAELEQSSGINSEDLATFYQWFAETEKSITFYSMGINQSATGTDKCNAIINCHLATGRIGKLGAGPFSITGQPNAMGGREVGGLANMLAAHMDYSPENVATVAAFWNSDQVSQQAGLKAVDLFDAVADGSIKAIWIMGTNPVVSMPNADRVKAALAQCDTVIVSDCIAETDTTATANILLPATGWGEKSGTVTNSERRISRQRALVSAAGEARADWWILAQVAKAMGFSQGFNYQSPRDVFVEHAQLSDFQNNGQRLFNIGALGQLSETDYDRLQPIQWPVTANSPQGTARLFEDGQFITPSGRARFVAITASLPEARKSHDRFPLMLNSGRIRDQWHTMTRTGRAASLLDHTDQPFVAMHPDTAAAANLQSGDLTEVSTRQGVIRLITVIDQGIKSGQLFVPIHWSDQNAHSARVDTLVEPIIDPISGQPQFKYSRAALNKIETACWATLVSRTALNCSGFLNWTSSPLPQQLGFIYQVAVGAAFDWQSFDWQSGASGGTANAMAYAQFSDTTNLDQRLIGYSDQQIEIAIFAHRDKTFLPAKAWLQALLNNSDPENHWKLLSGPDSSAAEDGSKLICSCFKVSETRIISAIVAGACSAQELGQQLQCGTNCGSCIPELNSLISQTTRISQ
;
A
#
# COMPACT_ATOMS: atom_id res chain seq x y z
N MET A 1 -24.81 -5.68 -7.92
CA MET A 1 -24.38 -4.33 -8.37
C MET A 1 -22.90 -4.37 -8.71
N LYS A 2 -22.44 -3.61 -9.73
CA LYS A 2 -21.01 -3.54 -10.11
C LYS A 2 -20.34 -2.31 -9.53
N THR A 3 -19.12 -2.47 -9.01
CA THR A 3 -18.29 -1.40 -8.44
C THR A 3 -16.80 -1.75 -8.60
N THR A 4 -15.89 -1.02 -7.98
CA THR A 4 -14.44 -1.26 -8.04
C THR A 4 -13.87 -1.66 -6.68
N CYS A 5 -12.79 -2.44 -6.68
CA CYS A 5 -12.06 -2.82 -5.48
C CYS A 5 -11.24 -1.64 -4.93
N PRO A 6 -11.29 -1.35 -3.62
CA PRO A 6 -10.63 -0.18 -3.03
C PRO A 6 -9.17 -0.43 -2.61
N TYR A 7 -8.53 -1.51 -3.04
CA TYR A 7 -7.19 -1.84 -2.57
C TYR A 7 -6.08 -1.36 -3.52
N CYS A 8 -5.61 -2.22 -4.41
CA CYS A 8 -4.43 -1.88 -5.19
C CYS A 8 -4.74 -1.26 -6.55
N GLY A 9 -3.70 -0.70 -7.18
CA GLY A 9 -3.77 -0.06 -8.50
C GLY A 9 -4.13 -0.97 -9.67
N VAL A 10 -4.45 -2.24 -9.45
CA VAL A 10 -5.05 -3.12 -10.46
C VAL A 10 -6.44 -2.61 -10.86
N GLY A 11 -7.19 -2.04 -9.90
CA GLY A 11 -8.52 -1.51 -10.18
C GLY A 11 -9.52 -2.59 -10.59
N CYS A 12 -9.54 -3.70 -9.84
CA CYS A 12 -10.43 -4.84 -10.14
C CYS A 12 -11.90 -4.43 -10.09
N GLY A 13 -12.68 -4.87 -11.07
CA GLY A 13 -14.13 -4.82 -11.01
C GLY A 13 -14.68 -5.84 -9.99
N VAL A 14 -15.68 -5.42 -9.24
CA VAL A 14 -16.36 -6.19 -8.19
C VAL A 14 -17.84 -6.27 -8.49
N SER A 15 -18.40 -7.46 -8.42
CA SER A 15 -19.84 -7.70 -8.38
C SER A 15 -20.26 -7.93 -6.94
N ALA A 16 -21.19 -7.11 -6.45
CA ALA A 16 -21.67 -7.11 -5.06
C ALA A 16 -23.11 -7.60 -5.00
N GLU A 17 -23.41 -8.47 -4.06
CA GLU A 17 -24.75 -8.88 -3.68
C GLU A 17 -25.17 -8.10 -2.44
N ILE A 18 -26.32 -7.37 -2.54
CA ILE A 18 -26.84 -6.51 -1.50
C ILE A 18 -28.24 -6.97 -1.13
N LYS A 19 -28.50 -7.08 0.17
CA LYS A 19 -29.82 -7.41 0.72
C LYS A 19 -30.08 -6.58 1.96
N ASN A 20 -31.25 -5.91 2.00
CA ASN A 20 -31.65 -5.06 3.15
C ASN A 20 -30.56 -4.04 3.52
N ASP A 21 -29.99 -3.34 2.53
CA ASP A 21 -28.91 -2.35 2.71
C ASP A 21 -27.63 -2.92 3.37
N GLN A 22 -27.39 -4.22 3.19
CA GLN A 22 -26.19 -4.89 3.67
C GLN A 22 -25.48 -5.61 2.52
N LEU A 23 -24.16 -5.51 2.49
CA LEU A 23 -23.32 -6.27 1.59
C LEU A 23 -23.23 -7.72 2.09
N ILE A 24 -23.79 -8.64 1.31
CA ILE A 24 -23.86 -10.07 1.68
C ILE A 24 -22.68 -10.85 1.12
N ALA A 25 -22.27 -10.54 -0.13
CA ALA A 25 -21.19 -11.24 -0.78
C ALA A 25 -20.55 -10.38 -1.87
N VAL A 26 -19.30 -10.69 -2.18
CA VAL A 26 -18.57 -10.10 -3.28
C VAL A 26 -17.95 -11.16 -4.16
N SER A 27 -17.92 -10.90 -5.48
CA SER A 27 -17.20 -11.69 -6.48
C SER A 27 -16.52 -10.76 -7.48
N GLY A 28 -15.60 -11.30 -8.28
CA GLY A 28 -15.00 -10.53 -9.37
C GLY A 28 -15.97 -10.30 -10.51
N ASP A 29 -15.96 -9.09 -11.08
CA ASP A 29 -16.72 -8.80 -12.30
C ASP A 29 -16.05 -9.45 -13.52
N THR A 30 -16.71 -10.38 -14.15
CA THR A 30 -16.21 -11.16 -15.30
C THR A 30 -16.04 -10.32 -16.56
N GLU A 31 -16.75 -9.19 -16.66
CA GLU A 31 -16.69 -8.29 -17.81
C GLU A 31 -15.64 -7.18 -17.65
N HIS A 32 -15.10 -6.99 -16.44
CA HIS A 32 -14.13 -5.94 -16.19
C HIS A 32 -12.74 -6.34 -16.69
N ALA A 33 -12.19 -5.57 -17.63
CA ALA A 33 -10.93 -5.88 -18.33
C ALA A 33 -9.70 -5.99 -17.41
N ALA A 34 -9.69 -5.34 -16.24
CA ALA A 34 -8.55 -5.39 -15.33
C ALA A 34 -8.38 -6.77 -14.67
N ASN A 35 -9.46 -7.44 -14.31
CA ASN A 35 -9.41 -8.66 -13.49
C ASN A 35 -10.13 -9.88 -14.03
N LEU A 36 -10.94 -9.76 -15.09
CA LEU A 36 -11.61 -10.88 -15.78
C LEU A 36 -12.26 -11.86 -14.80
N GLY A 37 -12.99 -11.34 -13.82
CA GLY A 37 -13.67 -12.12 -12.79
C GLY A 37 -12.80 -12.58 -11.61
N LYS A 38 -11.51 -12.26 -11.57
CA LYS A 38 -10.62 -12.69 -10.50
C LYS A 38 -10.56 -11.65 -9.36
N LEU A 39 -10.49 -12.11 -8.13
CA LEU A 39 -10.15 -11.29 -6.95
C LEU A 39 -8.99 -11.95 -6.20
N CYS A 40 -8.23 -11.15 -5.49
CA CYS A 40 -7.27 -11.65 -4.50
C CYS A 40 -7.95 -11.84 -3.13
N VAL A 41 -7.25 -12.40 -2.16
CA VAL A 41 -7.78 -12.64 -0.81
C VAL A 41 -8.39 -11.38 -0.18
N LYS A 42 -7.74 -10.21 -0.31
CA LYS A 42 -8.27 -8.94 0.20
C LYS A 42 -9.58 -8.52 -0.48
N GLY A 43 -9.62 -8.64 -1.81
CA GLY A 43 -10.83 -8.33 -2.58
C GLY A 43 -11.98 -9.30 -2.30
N ALA A 44 -11.68 -10.56 -2.02
CA ALA A 44 -12.68 -11.58 -1.67
C ALA A 44 -13.24 -11.42 -0.24
N ALA A 45 -12.56 -10.66 0.63
CA ALA A 45 -12.97 -10.42 2.01
C ALA A 45 -13.53 -9.00 2.23
N LEU A 46 -13.98 -8.31 1.18
CA LEU A 46 -14.47 -6.93 1.29
C LEU A 46 -15.75 -6.80 2.13
N ASP A 47 -16.60 -7.82 2.08
CA ASP A 47 -17.82 -7.93 2.92
C ASP A 47 -17.48 -7.85 4.42
N GLN A 48 -16.39 -8.47 4.87
CA GLN A 48 -15.96 -8.48 6.28
C GLN A 48 -15.46 -7.09 6.74
N THR A 49 -15.18 -6.17 5.83
CA THR A 49 -14.67 -4.83 6.15
C THR A 49 -15.76 -3.76 6.26
N MET A 50 -17.01 -4.15 6.04
CA MET A 50 -18.17 -3.28 6.11
C MET A 50 -18.75 -3.24 7.54
N GLY A 51 -19.69 -2.35 7.78
CA GLY A 51 -20.36 -2.18 9.07
C GLY A 51 -19.96 -0.91 9.81
N SER A 52 -20.66 -0.63 10.92
CA SER A 52 -20.49 0.61 11.70
C SER A 52 -19.48 0.50 12.85
N HIS A 53 -19.08 -0.70 13.25
CA HIS A 53 -18.15 -0.89 14.37
C HIS A 53 -16.80 -0.21 14.11
N GLY A 54 -16.30 0.58 15.07
CA GLY A 54 -15.05 1.33 14.96
C GLY A 54 -15.06 2.41 13.86
N ARG A 55 -16.25 2.79 13.35
CA ARG A 55 -16.40 3.87 12.38
C ARG A 55 -16.55 5.22 13.10
N LEU A 56 -16.00 6.26 12.47
CA LEU A 56 -16.33 7.63 12.83
C LEU A 56 -17.73 7.94 12.29
N LEU A 57 -18.68 8.22 13.18
CA LEU A 57 -20.10 8.33 12.83
C LEU A 57 -20.63 9.76 12.88
N GLN A 58 -20.00 10.65 13.65
CA GLN A 58 -20.42 12.04 13.86
C GLN A 58 -19.21 12.98 13.84
N PRO A 59 -19.37 14.26 13.41
CA PRO A 59 -18.30 15.23 13.52
C PRO A 59 -17.95 15.51 14.97
N SER A 60 -16.70 15.83 15.25
CA SER A 60 -16.26 16.27 16.57
C SER A 60 -15.21 17.38 16.49
N ILE A 61 -15.21 18.28 17.47
CA ILE A 61 -14.25 19.35 17.68
C ILE A 61 -13.68 19.18 19.09
N GLU A 62 -12.37 19.11 19.23
CA GLU A 62 -11.66 18.90 20.51
C GLU A 62 -12.28 17.74 21.33
N GLY A 63 -12.62 16.65 20.65
CA GLY A 63 -13.23 15.46 21.25
C GLY A 63 -14.72 15.57 21.58
N GLN A 64 -15.36 16.72 21.37
CA GLN A 64 -16.78 16.91 21.59
C GLN A 64 -17.58 16.72 20.29
N VAL A 65 -18.60 15.87 20.32
CA VAL A 65 -19.49 15.67 19.18
C VAL A 65 -20.28 16.96 18.89
N VAL A 66 -20.34 17.34 17.62
CA VAL A 66 -21.02 18.55 17.14
C VAL A 66 -21.87 18.26 15.89
N THR A 67 -22.71 19.18 15.50
CA THR A 67 -23.43 19.09 14.22
C THR A 67 -22.51 19.40 13.04
N TRP A 68 -22.90 18.97 11.83
CA TRP A 68 -22.18 19.34 10.61
C TRP A 68 -22.07 20.84 10.41
N ASP A 69 -23.13 21.60 10.68
CA ASP A 69 -23.13 23.06 10.50
C ASP A 69 -22.06 23.69 11.41
N ASN A 70 -22.01 23.31 12.69
CA ASN A 70 -21.01 23.79 13.63
C ASN A 70 -19.58 23.40 13.19
N ALA A 71 -19.38 22.18 12.72
CA ALA A 71 -18.06 21.72 12.26
C ALA A 71 -17.59 22.50 11.01
N ILE A 72 -18.49 22.74 10.05
CA ILE A 72 -18.21 23.48 8.82
C ILE A 72 -17.89 24.96 9.13
N GLU A 73 -18.68 25.61 9.99
CA GLU A 73 -18.47 26.99 10.41
C GLU A 73 -17.14 27.17 11.15
N GLU A 74 -16.83 26.26 12.08
CA GLU A 74 -15.56 26.30 12.83
C GLU A 74 -14.35 26.12 11.90
N ILE A 75 -14.38 25.15 10.99
CA ILE A 75 -13.31 24.96 10.01
C ILE A 75 -13.14 26.20 9.14
N ALA A 76 -14.24 26.74 8.59
CA ALA A 76 -14.21 27.92 7.75
C ALA A 76 -13.64 29.13 8.51
N SER A 77 -14.03 29.29 9.78
CA SER A 77 -13.52 30.36 10.66
C SER A 77 -12.01 30.22 10.89
N ARG A 78 -11.53 29.03 11.33
CA ARG A 78 -10.11 28.78 11.56
C ARG A 78 -9.27 28.98 10.29
N LEU A 79 -9.70 28.43 9.16
CA LEU A 79 -8.96 28.56 7.91
C LEU A 79 -8.92 30.00 7.40
N ASN A 80 -10.02 30.77 7.50
CA ASN A 80 -10.04 32.20 7.15
C ASN A 80 -9.11 33.00 8.04
N GLN A 81 -9.16 32.78 9.37
CA GLN A 81 -8.28 33.45 10.32
C GLN A 81 -6.80 33.17 10.03
N ILE A 82 -6.43 31.92 9.79
CA ILE A 82 -5.06 31.53 9.46
C ILE A 82 -4.62 32.16 8.13
N ARG A 83 -5.49 32.15 7.12
CA ARG A 83 -5.22 32.77 5.82
C ARG A 83 -5.01 34.27 5.92
N GLU A 84 -5.79 34.96 6.74
CA GLU A 84 -5.66 36.42 6.98
C GLU A 84 -4.40 36.78 7.75
N GLN A 85 -4.05 35.99 8.80
CA GLN A 85 -2.93 36.29 9.69
C GLN A 85 -1.58 35.83 9.14
N HIS A 86 -1.55 34.67 8.43
CA HIS A 86 -0.30 34.01 8.03
C HIS A 86 -0.18 33.82 6.53
N GLY A 87 -1.22 34.17 5.76
CA GLY A 87 -1.29 33.93 4.32
C GLY A 87 -1.71 32.52 3.95
N PRO A 88 -2.04 32.28 2.64
CA PRO A 88 -2.52 30.99 2.16
C PRO A 88 -1.48 29.87 2.30
N GLY A 89 -0.19 30.21 2.29
CA GLY A 89 0.90 29.24 2.48
C GLY A 89 0.99 28.61 3.87
N ALA A 90 0.22 29.08 4.85
CA ALA A 90 0.14 28.47 6.18
C ALA A 90 -0.89 27.33 6.27
N ILE A 91 -1.59 27.01 5.16
CA ILE A 91 -2.62 25.98 5.08
C ILE A 91 -2.16 24.88 4.12
N ALA A 92 -2.27 23.62 4.54
CA ALA A 92 -1.86 22.46 3.78
C ALA A 92 -2.94 21.37 3.74
N PHE A 93 -2.91 20.56 2.67
CA PHE A 93 -3.76 19.38 2.50
C PHE A 93 -2.90 18.15 2.24
N TYR A 94 -3.18 17.05 2.95
CA TYR A 94 -2.52 15.77 2.73
C TYR A 94 -3.55 14.69 2.39
N LEU A 95 -3.59 14.31 1.12
CA LEU A 95 -4.63 13.50 0.51
C LEU A 95 -4.23 12.02 0.41
N SER A 96 -5.13 11.20 -0.09
CA SER A 96 -4.96 9.74 -0.18
C SER A 96 -5.27 9.18 -1.56
N GLY A 97 -4.47 8.25 -2.07
CA GLY A 97 -4.81 7.43 -3.23
C GLY A 97 -6.01 6.49 -3.04
N GLN A 98 -6.69 6.57 -1.90
CA GLN A 98 -7.97 5.91 -1.59
C GLN A 98 -9.18 6.80 -1.88
N LEU A 99 -8.98 8.10 -2.07
CA LEU A 99 -10.03 9.05 -2.45
C LEU A 99 -10.50 8.79 -3.88
N LEU A 100 -11.75 9.12 -4.18
CA LEU A 100 -12.26 9.12 -5.54
C LEU A 100 -11.69 10.32 -6.32
N THR A 101 -11.75 10.28 -7.63
CA THR A 101 -11.29 11.37 -8.50
C THR A 101 -12.00 12.67 -8.17
N GLU A 102 -13.30 12.59 -7.88
CA GLU A 102 -14.16 13.71 -7.52
C GLU A 102 -13.73 14.33 -6.16
N ASP A 103 -13.39 13.49 -5.17
CA ASP A 103 -12.90 13.96 -3.87
C ASP A 103 -11.57 14.71 -4.04
N TYR A 104 -10.65 14.15 -4.80
CA TYR A 104 -9.37 14.77 -5.15
C TYR A 104 -9.53 16.09 -5.89
N TYR A 105 -10.45 16.10 -6.87
CA TYR A 105 -10.67 17.30 -7.69
C TYR A 105 -11.15 18.48 -6.85
N VAL A 106 -12.14 18.24 -5.99
CA VAL A 106 -12.67 19.31 -5.13
C VAL A 106 -11.60 19.77 -4.12
N ALA A 107 -10.82 18.87 -3.54
CA ALA A 107 -9.72 19.22 -2.64
C ALA A 107 -8.66 20.08 -3.35
N ASN A 108 -8.23 19.66 -4.54
CA ASN A 108 -7.22 20.38 -5.33
C ASN A 108 -7.72 21.77 -5.76
N LYS A 109 -8.95 21.85 -6.27
CA LYS A 109 -9.58 23.11 -6.66
C LYS A 109 -9.74 24.05 -5.47
N PHE A 110 -10.20 23.54 -4.32
CA PHE A 110 -10.38 24.36 -3.11
C PHE A 110 -9.05 24.93 -2.61
N ALA A 111 -8.04 24.08 -2.46
CA ALA A 111 -6.74 24.51 -1.95
C ALA A 111 -6.02 25.42 -2.95
N LYS A 112 -5.80 24.96 -4.18
CA LYS A 112 -4.97 25.68 -5.17
C LYS A 112 -5.71 26.80 -5.88
N GLY A 113 -7.01 26.62 -6.07
CA GLY A 113 -7.82 27.57 -6.85
C GLY A 113 -8.41 28.69 -6.02
N PHE A 114 -8.76 28.45 -4.75
CA PHE A 114 -9.56 29.40 -3.95
C PHE A 114 -8.91 29.81 -2.63
N ILE A 115 -8.28 28.88 -1.88
CA ILE A 115 -7.43 29.27 -0.76
C ILE A 115 -6.17 29.97 -1.29
N GLY A 116 -5.61 29.49 -2.39
CA GLY A 116 -4.40 30.01 -3.03
C GLY A 116 -3.12 29.34 -2.51
N THR A 117 -3.22 28.17 -1.84
CA THR A 117 -2.05 27.42 -1.40
C THR A 117 -1.65 26.35 -2.40
N GLY A 118 -0.35 26.23 -2.69
CA GLY A 118 0.20 25.10 -3.44
C GLY A 118 0.41 23.84 -2.60
N HIS A 119 0.25 23.91 -1.29
CA HIS A 119 0.56 22.83 -0.34
C HIS A 119 -0.52 21.76 -0.32
N VAL A 120 -0.62 21.05 -1.43
CA VAL A 120 -1.45 19.85 -1.59
C VAL A 120 -0.55 18.71 -2.00
N ASP A 121 -0.36 17.71 -1.15
CA ASP A 121 0.33 16.48 -1.53
C ASP A 121 -0.46 15.25 -1.06
N THR A 122 0.00 14.07 -1.39
CA THR A 122 -0.76 12.83 -1.19
C THR A 122 0.18 11.69 -0.84
N ASN A 123 -0.33 10.67 -0.15
CA ASN A 123 0.42 9.45 0.11
C ASN A 123 0.85 8.71 -1.18
N SER A 124 0.31 9.06 -2.35
CA SER A 124 0.81 8.60 -3.65
C SER A 124 2.25 9.07 -3.92
N ARG A 125 2.69 10.20 -3.30
CA ARG A 125 4.09 10.65 -3.28
C ARG A 125 5.00 9.57 -2.74
N LEU A 126 4.59 8.87 -1.71
CA LEU A 126 5.36 7.82 -1.04
C LEU A 126 5.42 6.52 -1.84
N CYS A 127 4.55 6.38 -2.86
CA CYS A 127 4.38 5.13 -3.58
C CYS A 127 5.13 5.10 -4.93
N MET A 128 4.94 6.11 -5.80
CA MET A 128 5.42 6.02 -7.18
C MET A 128 5.73 7.36 -7.86
N SER A 129 5.99 8.40 -7.10
CA SER A 129 6.32 9.71 -7.69
C SER A 129 7.62 9.71 -8.49
N SER A 130 8.54 8.80 -8.22
CA SER A 130 9.75 8.60 -9.03
C SER A 130 9.43 8.12 -10.44
N ALA A 131 8.47 7.21 -10.62
CA ALA A 131 8.01 6.81 -11.96
C ALA A 131 7.33 7.96 -12.70
N VAL A 132 6.49 8.76 -12.00
CA VAL A 132 5.87 9.97 -12.56
C VAL A 132 6.92 10.94 -13.09
N ALA A 133 7.95 11.22 -12.28
CA ALA A 133 9.05 12.10 -12.66
C ALA A 133 9.87 11.50 -13.81
N GLY A 134 10.12 10.20 -13.80
CA GLY A 134 10.82 9.47 -14.85
C GLY A 134 10.12 9.56 -16.21
N TYR A 135 8.82 9.32 -16.24
CA TYR A 135 8.01 9.48 -17.47
C TYR A 135 7.98 10.94 -17.95
N LYS A 136 7.79 11.90 -17.06
CA LYS A 136 7.83 13.32 -17.41
C LYS A 136 9.18 13.74 -18.01
N ARG A 137 10.29 13.27 -17.46
CA ARG A 137 11.64 13.56 -18.01
C ARG A 137 11.82 12.96 -19.40
N ALA A 138 11.36 11.73 -19.60
CA ALA A 138 11.55 11.00 -20.85
C ALA A 138 10.51 11.35 -21.93
N PHE A 139 9.21 11.43 -21.56
CA PHE A 139 8.11 11.53 -22.51
C PHE A 139 7.43 12.90 -22.52
N GLY A 140 7.80 13.80 -21.60
CA GLY A 140 7.16 15.09 -21.42
C GLY A 140 5.82 15.04 -20.67
N ALA A 141 5.32 13.85 -20.34
CA ALA A 141 4.04 13.65 -19.66
C ALA A 141 4.12 12.54 -18.61
N ASP A 142 3.24 12.58 -17.62
CA ASP A 142 2.98 11.46 -16.71
C ASP A 142 2.12 10.43 -17.43
N ALA A 143 2.75 9.51 -18.14
CA ALA A 143 2.12 8.59 -19.07
C ALA A 143 2.68 7.19 -18.98
N VAL A 144 1.86 6.23 -18.60
CA VAL A 144 2.19 4.81 -18.64
C VAL A 144 1.89 4.28 -20.04
N PRO A 145 2.91 3.88 -20.85
CA PRO A 145 2.70 3.50 -22.24
C PRO A 145 1.99 2.16 -22.41
N CYS A 146 2.18 1.22 -21.50
CA CYS A 146 1.64 -0.14 -21.52
C CYS A 146 0.23 -0.25 -20.92
N ASN A 147 -0.43 -1.37 -21.19
CA ASN A 147 -1.67 -1.80 -20.56
C ASN A 147 -1.58 -3.25 -20.05
N TYR A 148 -2.63 -3.76 -19.40
CA TYR A 148 -2.59 -5.10 -18.81
C TYR A 148 -2.61 -6.22 -19.85
N GLU A 149 -3.18 -5.98 -21.04
CA GLU A 149 -3.16 -6.94 -22.14
C GLU A 149 -1.72 -7.21 -22.61
N ASP A 150 -0.84 -6.21 -22.58
CA ASP A 150 0.57 -6.36 -22.94
C ASP A 150 1.27 -7.46 -22.11
N LEU A 151 0.86 -7.67 -20.85
CA LEU A 151 1.40 -8.75 -20.00
C LEU A 151 1.10 -10.16 -20.53
N GLU A 152 0.03 -10.31 -21.31
CA GLU A 152 -0.37 -11.58 -21.91
C GLU A 152 0.31 -11.85 -23.25
N HIS A 153 0.87 -10.80 -23.87
CA HIS A 153 1.54 -10.85 -25.17
C HIS A 153 3.05 -10.74 -25.09
N CYS A 154 3.63 -10.44 -23.92
CA CYS A 154 5.07 -10.37 -23.79
C CYS A 154 5.72 -11.76 -23.85
N GLU A 155 6.94 -11.82 -24.33
CA GLU A 155 7.77 -13.01 -24.44
C GLU A 155 8.90 -12.99 -23.40
N LEU A 156 9.26 -11.79 -22.92
CA LEU A 156 10.13 -11.59 -21.77
C LEU A 156 9.49 -10.62 -20.79
N LEU A 157 9.25 -11.08 -19.58
CA LEU A 157 8.81 -10.23 -18.47
C LEU A 157 9.93 -10.04 -17.46
N VAL A 158 10.29 -8.80 -17.17
CA VAL A 158 11.24 -8.44 -16.12
C VAL A 158 10.46 -7.82 -14.95
N LEU A 159 10.37 -8.53 -13.83
CA LEU A 159 9.79 -8.02 -12.59
C LEU A 159 10.89 -7.40 -11.75
N THR A 160 10.98 -6.09 -11.67
CA THR A 160 12.06 -5.42 -10.92
C THR A 160 11.51 -4.58 -9.77
N GLY A 161 12.03 -4.81 -8.56
CA GLY A 161 11.57 -4.13 -7.34
C GLY A 161 10.07 -4.32 -7.09
N SER A 162 9.52 -5.48 -7.44
CA SER A 162 8.09 -5.77 -7.39
C SER A 162 7.81 -7.21 -6.98
N ASN A 163 7.36 -7.41 -5.73
CA ASN A 163 6.76 -8.67 -5.33
C ASN A 163 5.29 -8.71 -5.81
N ALA A 164 5.07 -8.85 -7.12
CA ALA A 164 3.76 -8.77 -7.76
C ALA A 164 2.78 -9.81 -7.22
N ALA A 165 3.26 -11.00 -6.82
CA ALA A 165 2.46 -12.06 -6.21
C ALA A 165 1.71 -11.58 -4.94
N TRP A 166 2.30 -10.67 -4.16
CA TRP A 166 1.71 -10.13 -2.94
C TRP A 166 1.10 -8.74 -3.12
N THR A 167 1.72 -7.89 -3.96
CA THR A 167 1.30 -6.49 -4.09
C THR A 167 0.22 -6.28 -5.14
N HIS A 168 0.23 -7.08 -6.22
CA HIS A 168 -0.72 -7.02 -7.34
C HIS A 168 -1.17 -8.43 -7.77
N PRO A 169 -1.77 -9.23 -6.85
CA PRO A 169 -1.96 -10.67 -7.05
C PRO A 169 -2.77 -11.05 -8.30
N VAL A 170 -3.73 -10.19 -8.69
CA VAL A 170 -4.55 -10.45 -9.87
C VAL A 170 -3.76 -10.29 -11.17
N LEU A 171 -2.87 -9.28 -11.26
CA LEU A 171 -1.95 -9.16 -12.40
C LEU A 171 -0.93 -10.31 -12.41
N TYR A 172 -0.41 -10.68 -11.26
CA TYR A 172 0.50 -11.82 -11.14
C TYR A 172 -0.17 -13.12 -11.64
N ARG A 173 -1.44 -13.31 -11.31
CA ARG A 173 -2.21 -14.44 -11.82
C ARG A 173 -2.37 -14.41 -13.35
N ARG A 174 -2.65 -13.23 -13.95
CA ARG A 174 -2.68 -13.08 -15.42
C ARG A 174 -1.35 -13.42 -16.05
N ILE A 175 -0.23 -12.97 -15.45
CA ILE A 175 1.13 -13.31 -15.89
C ILE A 175 1.38 -14.82 -15.80
N THR A 176 1.00 -15.45 -14.70
CA THR A 176 1.15 -16.91 -14.51
C THR A 176 0.34 -17.69 -15.55
N GLU A 177 -0.90 -17.28 -15.80
CA GLU A 177 -1.77 -17.89 -16.82
C GLU A 177 -1.19 -17.67 -18.25
N ALA A 178 -0.60 -16.49 -18.52
CA ALA A 178 0.07 -16.22 -19.79
C ALA A 178 1.30 -17.13 -20.00
N LYS A 179 2.14 -17.29 -18.98
CA LYS A 179 3.29 -18.19 -19.02
C LYS A 179 2.87 -19.67 -19.16
N GLN A 180 1.77 -20.08 -18.54
CA GLN A 180 1.22 -21.44 -18.73
C GLN A 180 0.75 -21.68 -20.16
N LYS A 181 0.13 -20.68 -20.80
CA LYS A 181 -0.30 -20.75 -22.21
C LYS A 181 0.88 -20.69 -23.19
N ASN A 182 1.94 -19.96 -22.82
CA ASN A 182 3.18 -19.84 -23.59
C ASN A 182 4.38 -20.19 -22.69
N PRO A 183 4.72 -21.48 -22.55
CA PRO A 183 5.85 -21.93 -21.72
C PRO A 183 7.22 -21.37 -22.15
N ALA A 184 7.35 -20.88 -23.40
CA ALA A 184 8.56 -20.23 -23.91
C ALA A 184 8.72 -18.80 -23.38
N MET A 185 7.70 -18.20 -22.79
CA MET A 185 7.79 -16.90 -22.12
C MET A 185 8.80 -16.96 -20.98
N ARG A 186 9.80 -16.09 -21.00
CA ARG A 186 10.82 -15.98 -19.94
C ARG A 186 10.40 -14.96 -18.90
N VAL A 187 10.68 -15.27 -17.64
CA VAL A 187 10.44 -14.35 -16.51
C VAL A 187 11.73 -14.15 -15.73
N VAL A 188 12.16 -12.90 -15.62
CA VAL A 188 13.31 -12.47 -14.81
C VAL A 188 12.79 -11.69 -13.62
N VAL A 189 13.23 -12.04 -12.42
CA VAL A 189 12.93 -11.29 -11.18
C VAL A 189 14.20 -10.61 -10.69
N ILE A 190 14.17 -9.28 -10.56
CA ILE A 190 15.27 -8.47 -10.01
C ILE A 190 14.78 -7.92 -8.65
N ASP A 191 15.19 -8.57 -7.57
CA ASP A 191 14.79 -8.22 -6.19
C ASP A 191 15.88 -8.68 -5.23
N PRO A 192 16.23 -7.92 -4.19
CA PRO A 192 17.21 -8.35 -3.18
C PRO A 192 16.84 -9.66 -2.48
N ARG A 193 15.55 -9.95 -2.38
CA ARG A 193 15.01 -11.14 -1.75
C ARG A 193 14.43 -12.11 -2.79
N ARG A 194 14.52 -13.40 -2.48
CA ARG A 194 13.74 -14.42 -3.22
C ARG A 194 12.27 -14.37 -2.75
N THR A 195 11.50 -13.52 -3.40
CA THR A 195 10.08 -13.28 -3.06
C THR A 195 9.16 -14.34 -3.67
N ALA A 196 7.88 -14.34 -3.26
CA ALA A 196 6.85 -15.19 -3.86
C ALA A 196 6.71 -15.03 -5.39
N SER A 197 7.11 -13.89 -5.94
CA SER A 197 7.12 -13.67 -7.40
C SER A 197 8.18 -14.50 -8.12
N CYS A 198 9.16 -15.06 -7.40
CA CYS A 198 10.17 -15.95 -7.98
C CYS A 198 9.62 -17.37 -8.26
N ASP A 199 8.39 -17.67 -7.86
CA ASP A 199 7.73 -18.96 -8.14
C ASP A 199 7.70 -19.32 -9.65
N ILE A 200 7.51 -18.30 -10.50
CA ILE A 200 7.49 -18.45 -11.96
C ILE A 200 8.75 -17.95 -12.66
N ALA A 201 9.77 -17.56 -11.92
CA ALA A 201 10.99 -16.98 -12.48
C ALA A 201 11.90 -18.05 -13.11
N ASP A 202 12.34 -17.80 -14.34
CA ASP A 202 13.41 -18.55 -14.99
C ASP A 202 14.79 -18.08 -14.53
N LEU A 203 14.88 -16.80 -14.09
CA LEU A 203 16.11 -16.21 -13.55
C LEU A 203 15.78 -15.27 -12.39
N HIS A 204 16.47 -15.41 -11.27
CA HIS A 204 16.40 -14.47 -10.14
C HIS A 204 17.73 -13.76 -9.95
N LEU A 205 17.74 -12.45 -10.19
CA LEU A 205 18.88 -11.57 -9.97
C LEU A 205 18.74 -10.93 -8.58
N ALA A 206 19.42 -11.50 -7.59
CA ALA A 206 19.42 -10.99 -6.22
C ALA A 206 20.25 -9.70 -6.11
N VAL A 207 19.74 -8.61 -6.67
CA VAL A 207 20.42 -7.32 -6.74
C VAL A 207 20.73 -6.76 -5.35
N ALA A 208 21.87 -6.14 -5.18
CA ALA A 208 22.18 -5.41 -3.97
C ALA A 208 21.24 -4.19 -3.83
N PRO A 209 20.66 -3.92 -2.65
CA PRO A 209 19.73 -2.81 -2.46
C PRO A 209 20.29 -1.48 -3.03
N GLY A 210 19.53 -0.82 -3.89
CA GLY A 210 19.87 0.45 -4.49
C GLY A 210 20.68 0.40 -5.79
N ALA A 211 21.14 -0.78 -6.22
CA ALA A 211 22.02 -0.91 -7.37
C ALA A 211 21.31 -1.08 -8.73
N ASP A 212 20.00 -0.92 -8.80
CA ASP A 212 19.20 -1.16 -9.99
C ASP A 212 19.67 -0.34 -11.21
N ALA A 213 20.09 0.93 -11.00
CA ALA A 213 20.60 1.78 -12.08
C ALA A 213 21.88 1.22 -12.72
N PHE A 214 22.75 0.53 -11.97
CA PHE A 214 23.92 -0.17 -12.53
C PHE A 214 23.50 -1.29 -13.46
N VAL A 215 22.50 -2.07 -13.09
CA VAL A 215 22.00 -3.19 -13.91
C VAL A 215 21.43 -2.70 -15.23
N PHE A 216 20.59 -1.64 -15.23
CA PHE A 216 19.98 -1.13 -16.46
C PHE A 216 20.95 -0.29 -17.32
N ASN A 217 21.90 0.45 -16.74
CA ASN A 217 22.98 1.06 -17.50
C ASN A 217 23.88 0.00 -18.15
N GLY A 218 24.22 -1.08 -17.42
CA GLY A 218 24.94 -2.22 -17.98
C GLY A 218 24.19 -2.88 -19.15
N LEU A 219 22.85 -2.98 -19.05
CA LEU A 219 22.00 -3.46 -20.15
C LEU A 219 22.07 -2.53 -21.36
N LEU A 220 21.96 -1.21 -21.18
CA LEU A 220 22.09 -0.24 -22.29
C LEU A 220 23.44 -0.34 -22.98
N ALA A 221 24.54 -0.43 -22.21
CA ALA A 221 25.88 -0.62 -22.74
C ALA A 221 26.01 -1.95 -23.50
N HIS A 222 25.44 -3.04 -22.99
CA HIS A 222 25.43 -4.33 -23.66
C HIS A 222 24.68 -4.27 -25.00
N LEU A 223 23.48 -3.67 -25.05
CA LEU A 223 22.69 -3.52 -26.27
C LEU A 223 23.46 -2.80 -27.37
N ALA A 224 24.22 -1.75 -27.02
CA ALA A 224 25.08 -1.05 -27.93
C ALA A 224 26.24 -1.94 -28.42
N LYS A 225 26.91 -2.67 -27.51
CA LYS A 225 28.02 -3.57 -27.80
C LYS A 225 27.65 -4.69 -28.76
N VAL A 226 26.45 -5.30 -28.60
CA VAL A 226 25.99 -6.42 -29.44
C VAL A 226 25.23 -5.98 -30.70
N GLY A 227 25.13 -4.67 -30.97
CA GLY A 227 24.46 -4.14 -32.14
C GLY A 227 22.94 -4.28 -32.17
N LYS A 228 22.30 -4.32 -31.00
CA LYS A 228 20.81 -4.49 -30.84
C LYS A 228 20.08 -3.17 -30.61
N LEU A 229 20.67 -2.06 -30.99
CA LEU A 229 20.06 -0.74 -30.98
C LEU A 229 19.10 -0.58 -32.19
N ASN A 230 17.93 -0.02 -31.98
CA ASN A 230 17.06 0.41 -33.08
C ASN A 230 17.49 1.82 -33.53
N LYS A 231 18.49 1.90 -34.40
CA LYS A 231 19.09 3.17 -34.87
C LYS A 231 18.04 4.08 -35.53
N THR A 232 17.14 3.52 -36.34
CA THR A 232 16.10 4.31 -37.01
C THR A 232 15.17 4.96 -35.99
N TYR A 233 14.71 4.21 -34.98
CA TYR A 233 13.87 4.77 -33.93
C TYR A 233 14.58 5.84 -33.10
N ILE A 234 15.88 5.60 -32.76
CA ILE A 234 16.70 6.56 -32.03
C ILE A 234 16.80 7.87 -32.81
N GLU A 235 17.12 7.81 -34.10
CA GLU A 235 17.28 8.98 -34.95
C GLU A 235 16.00 9.76 -35.19
N GLN A 236 14.88 9.06 -35.37
CA GLN A 236 13.61 9.68 -35.74
C GLN A 236 12.78 10.17 -34.55
N HIS A 237 12.79 9.43 -33.43
CA HIS A 237 11.84 9.62 -32.34
C HIS A 237 12.47 9.99 -31.02
N THR A 238 13.81 10.12 -30.93
CA THR A 238 14.50 10.41 -29.67
C THR A 238 15.53 11.52 -29.76
N GLU A 239 15.93 12.02 -28.59
CA GLU A 239 17.04 12.95 -28.38
C GLU A 239 17.88 12.54 -27.17
N GLY A 240 19.18 12.92 -27.10
CA GLY A 240 20.03 12.72 -25.92
C GLY A 240 20.71 11.35 -25.83
N PHE A 241 20.60 10.48 -26.84
CA PHE A 241 21.12 9.10 -26.83
C PHE A 241 22.62 9.02 -26.52
N GLU A 242 23.44 9.81 -27.20
CA GLU A 242 24.91 9.74 -27.06
C GLU A 242 25.39 10.06 -25.63
N SER A 243 24.72 11.01 -24.96
CA SER A 243 25.02 11.35 -23.59
C SER A 243 24.65 10.21 -22.62
N ALA A 244 23.47 9.59 -22.82
CA ALA A 244 23.03 8.45 -22.03
C ALA A 244 23.93 7.22 -22.23
N LEU A 245 24.32 6.94 -23.48
CA LEU A 245 25.23 5.83 -23.79
C LEU A 245 26.63 6.05 -23.18
N LYS A 246 27.14 7.29 -23.24
CA LYS A 246 28.42 7.64 -22.63
C LYS A 246 28.46 7.34 -21.14
N THR A 247 27.41 7.72 -20.41
CA THR A 247 27.33 7.44 -18.96
C THR A 247 27.15 5.94 -18.67
N ALA A 248 26.34 5.24 -19.48
CA ALA A 248 26.15 3.81 -19.34
C ALA A 248 27.43 2.99 -19.59
N THR A 249 28.22 3.36 -20.60
CA THR A 249 29.48 2.67 -20.94
C THR A 249 30.66 3.04 -20.05
N ALA A 250 30.54 4.05 -19.22
CA ALA A 250 31.55 4.42 -18.24
C ALA A 250 31.69 3.39 -17.10
N ILE A 251 30.68 2.56 -16.88
CA ILE A 251 30.68 1.52 -15.85
C ILE A 251 31.43 0.29 -16.37
N GLY A 252 32.55 -0.05 -15.72
CA GLY A 252 33.32 -1.26 -16.03
C GLY A 252 32.61 -2.53 -15.52
N GLN A 253 32.93 -3.69 -16.13
CA GLN A 253 32.33 -4.98 -15.76
C GLN A 253 32.54 -5.31 -14.27
N ALA A 254 33.76 -5.12 -13.76
CA ALA A 254 34.07 -5.39 -12.34
C ALA A 254 33.30 -4.48 -11.39
N GLU A 255 33.13 -3.21 -11.73
CA GLU A 255 32.33 -2.26 -10.96
C GLU A 255 30.84 -2.64 -10.98
N LEU A 256 30.33 -3.08 -12.13
CA LEU A 256 28.96 -3.54 -12.29
C LEU A 256 28.68 -4.74 -11.38
N GLU A 257 29.53 -5.76 -11.37
CA GLU A 257 29.40 -6.95 -10.53
C GLU A 257 29.49 -6.60 -9.04
N GLN A 258 30.48 -5.81 -8.67
CA GLN A 258 30.69 -5.39 -7.28
C GLN A 258 29.52 -4.54 -6.76
N SER A 259 29.04 -3.60 -7.56
CA SER A 259 27.96 -2.69 -7.15
C SER A 259 26.61 -3.38 -7.13
N SER A 260 26.29 -4.18 -8.16
CA SER A 260 25.03 -4.92 -8.24
C SER A 260 24.96 -6.12 -7.30
N GLY A 261 26.13 -6.73 -6.95
CA GLY A 261 26.20 -7.97 -6.21
C GLY A 261 25.65 -9.19 -6.97
N ILE A 262 25.60 -9.09 -8.32
CA ILE A 262 25.16 -10.15 -9.23
C ILE A 262 26.38 -10.63 -10.03
N ASN A 263 26.53 -11.93 -10.20
CA ASN A 263 27.62 -12.50 -10.98
C ASN A 263 27.48 -12.19 -12.48
N SER A 264 28.60 -12.24 -13.21
CA SER A 264 28.63 -11.89 -14.63
C SER A 264 27.83 -12.83 -15.53
N GLU A 265 27.70 -14.11 -15.16
CA GLU A 265 26.95 -15.11 -15.95
C GLU A 265 25.44 -14.82 -15.93
N ASP A 266 24.88 -14.54 -14.75
CA ASP A 266 23.49 -14.18 -14.59
C ASP A 266 23.16 -12.84 -15.26
N LEU A 267 24.05 -11.83 -15.15
CA LEU A 267 23.91 -10.57 -15.86
C LEU A 267 23.94 -10.78 -17.38
N ALA A 268 24.90 -11.56 -17.90
CA ALA A 268 25.01 -11.85 -19.32
C ALA A 268 23.77 -12.58 -19.85
N THR A 269 23.24 -13.54 -19.09
CA THR A 269 22.01 -14.27 -19.40
C THR A 269 20.82 -13.31 -19.52
N PHE A 270 20.61 -12.46 -18.55
CA PHE A 270 19.54 -11.45 -18.58
C PHE A 270 19.69 -10.49 -19.77
N TYR A 271 20.90 -9.98 -19.99
CA TYR A 271 21.18 -9.02 -21.07
C TYR A 271 20.97 -9.64 -22.44
N GLN A 272 21.41 -10.88 -22.63
CA GLN A 272 21.16 -11.63 -23.86
C GLN A 272 19.68 -11.84 -24.10
N TRP A 273 18.92 -12.29 -23.10
CA TRP A 273 17.48 -12.50 -23.25
C TRP A 273 16.77 -11.21 -23.63
N PHE A 274 17.12 -10.08 -22.98
CA PHE A 274 16.54 -8.79 -23.32
C PHE A 274 16.92 -8.34 -24.73
N ALA A 275 18.16 -8.54 -25.15
CA ALA A 275 18.65 -8.16 -26.49
C ALA A 275 17.99 -8.96 -27.62
N GLU A 276 17.64 -10.22 -27.37
CA GLU A 276 17.06 -11.16 -28.36
C GLU A 276 15.53 -11.08 -28.45
N THR A 277 14.85 -10.63 -27.39
CA THR A 277 13.39 -10.68 -27.29
C THR A 277 12.78 -9.31 -27.58
N GLU A 278 12.02 -9.19 -28.67
CA GLU A 278 11.38 -7.92 -29.05
C GLU A 278 10.23 -7.54 -28.10
N LYS A 279 9.35 -8.48 -27.77
CA LYS A 279 8.21 -8.28 -26.87
C LYS A 279 8.65 -8.42 -25.41
N SER A 280 9.31 -7.37 -24.91
CA SER A 280 9.86 -7.34 -23.56
C SER A 280 9.19 -6.24 -22.72
N ILE A 281 8.65 -6.62 -21.56
CA ILE A 281 8.11 -5.69 -20.59
C ILE A 281 9.02 -5.64 -19.36
N THR A 282 9.35 -4.43 -18.90
CA THR A 282 9.91 -4.23 -17.57
C THR A 282 8.82 -3.70 -16.65
N PHE A 283 8.29 -4.58 -15.80
CA PHE A 283 7.25 -4.31 -14.81
C PHE A 283 7.92 -3.91 -13.48
N TYR A 284 7.67 -2.72 -12.99
CA TYR A 284 8.32 -2.22 -11.79
C TYR A 284 7.37 -1.47 -10.84
N SER A 285 7.73 -1.45 -9.55
CA SER A 285 6.95 -0.81 -8.52
C SER A 285 7.82 -0.22 -7.40
N MET A 286 7.43 -0.35 -6.13
CA MET A 286 8.03 0.36 -5.00
C MET A 286 9.53 0.09 -4.77
N GLY A 287 10.06 -1.06 -5.14
CA GLY A 287 11.50 -1.34 -4.98
C GLY A 287 12.38 -0.44 -5.85
N ILE A 288 11.88 -0.04 -7.03
CA ILE A 288 12.51 0.96 -7.88
C ILE A 288 12.20 2.36 -7.36
N ASN A 289 10.91 2.64 -7.10
CA ASN A 289 10.43 3.99 -6.84
C ASN A 289 10.87 4.55 -5.49
N GLN A 290 10.81 3.76 -4.41
CA GLN A 290 11.07 4.19 -3.02
C GLN A 290 12.57 4.23 -2.71
N SER A 291 13.29 5.07 -3.41
CA SER A 291 14.75 5.23 -3.36
C SER A 291 15.14 6.69 -3.53
N ALA A 292 16.23 7.12 -2.90
CA ALA A 292 16.82 8.45 -3.11
C ALA A 292 17.30 8.69 -4.56
N THR A 293 17.38 7.65 -5.37
CA THR A 293 17.70 7.69 -6.80
C THR A 293 16.59 7.07 -7.65
N GLY A 294 15.35 7.06 -7.14
CA GLY A 294 14.22 6.36 -7.76
C GLY A 294 13.90 6.87 -9.16
N THR A 295 13.94 8.19 -9.37
CA THR A 295 13.71 8.81 -10.69
C THR A 295 14.75 8.37 -11.71
N ASP A 296 16.01 8.34 -11.33
CA ASP A 296 17.10 7.90 -12.20
C ASP A 296 17.01 6.40 -12.53
N LYS A 297 16.63 5.55 -11.57
CA LYS A 297 16.35 4.13 -11.84
C LYS A 297 15.23 3.94 -12.85
N CYS A 298 14.14 4.71 -12.74
CA CYS A 298 13.06 4.68 -13.72
C CYS A 298 13.55 5.09 -15.10
N ASN A 299 14.38 6.14 -15.22
CA ASN A 299 14.93 6.57 -16.49
C ASN A 299 15.94 5.57 -17.06
N ALA A 300 16.73 4.89 -16.25
CA ALA A 300 17.64 3.82 -16.72
C ALA A 300 16.83 2.67 -17.36
N ILE A 301 15.69 2.29 -16.79
CA ILE A 301 14.76 1.32 -17.39
C ILE A 301 14.21 1.86 -18.72
N ILE A 302 13.69 3.08 -18.74
CA ILE A 302 13.10 3.71 -19.92
C ILE A 302 14.12 3.80 -21.05
N ASN A 303 15.37 4.17 -20.78
CA ASN A 303 16.44 4.25 -21.75
C ASN A 303 16.65 2.93 -22.52
N CYS A 304 16.58 1.77 -21.83
CA CYS A 304 16.73 0.47 -22.49
C CYS A 304 15.58 0.20 -23.48
N HIS A 305 14.37 0.58 -23.16
CA HIS A 305 13.21 0.44 -24.03
C HIS A 305 13.22 1.44 -25.19
N LEU A 306 13.68 2.68 -24.96
CA LEU A 306 13.89 3.66 -26.04
C LEU A 306 14.98 3.19 -27.02
N ALA A 307 16.12 2.69 -26.51
CA ALA A 307 17.23 2.22 -27.33
C ALA A 307 16.86 1.08 -28.28
N THR A 308 15.84 0.31 -27.92
CA THR A 308 15.36 -0.83 -28.70
C THR A 308 14.03 -0.55 -29.44
N GLY A 309 13.50 0.69 -29.36
CA GLY A 309 12.26 1.10 -30.04
C GLY A 309 11.02 0.33 -29.58
N ARG A 310 10.92 0.05 -28.28
CA ARG A 310 9.82 -0.77 -27.70
C ARG A 310 8.66 0.02 -27.11
N ILE A 311 8.72 1.36 -27.17
CA ILE A 311 7.62 2.20 -26.69
C ILE A 311 6.48 2.18 -27.70
N GLY A 312 5.23 2.05 -27.22
CA GLY A 312 4.05 2.05 -28.06
C GLY A 312 3.78 0.72 -28.80
N LYS A 313 4.49 -0.36 -28.47
CA LYS A 313 4.34 -1.68 -29.10
C LYS A 313 3.62 -2.68 -28.22
N LEU A 314 2.83 -3.56 -28.82
CA LEU A 314 2.13 -4.65 -28.14
C LEU A 314 3.12 -5.59 -27.44
N GLY A 315 2.90 -5.82 -26.17
CA GLY A 315 3.70 -6.71 -25.34
C GLY A 315 5.09 -6.17 -25.00
N ALA A 316 5.34 -4.86 -25.15
CA ALA A 316 6.65 -4.28 -24.94
C ALA A 316 6.59 -2.90 -24.25
N GLY A 317 7.60 -2.59 -23.42
CA GLY A 317 7.76 -1.27 -22.82
C GLY A 317 8.02 -1.27 -21.32
N PRO A 318 8.28 -0.09 -20.73
CA PRO A 318 8.42 0.11 -19.30
C PRO A 318 7.03 0.25 -18.66
N PHE A 319 6.69 -0.60 -17.70
CA PHE A 319 5.38 -0.65 -17.08
C PHE A 319 5.46 -0.41 -15.56
N SER A 320 5.28 0.83 -15.15
CA SER A 320 5.18 1.19 -13.73
C SER A 320 3.77 0.87 -13.20
N ILE A 321 3.69 0.12 -12.12
CA ILE A 321 2.42 -0.27 -11.50
C ILE A 321 2.23 0.47 -10.18
N THR A 322 1.12 1.22 -10.08
CA THR A 322 0.79 1.97 -8.85
C THR A 322 0.33 1.05 -7.73
N GLY A 323 0.64 1.45 -6.51
CA GLY A 323 0.22 0.71 -5.31
C GLY A 323 -1.25 0.92 -4.95
N GLN A 324 -1.80 2.11 -5.11
CA GLN A 324 -3.12 2.49 -4.61
C GLN A 324 -4.19 2.54 -5.71
N PRO A 325 -5.49 2.38 -5.35
CA PRO A 325 -6.56 2.17 -6.32
C PRO A 325 -6.82 3.39 -7.21
N ASN A 326 -6.58 4.60 -6.72
CA ASN A 326 -6.80 5.85 -7.44
C ASN A 326 -5.61 6.83 -7.37
N ALA A 327 -4.39 6.31 -7.20
CA ALA A 327 -3.20 7.16 -7.27
C ALA A 327 -3.02 7.80 -8.66
N MET A 328 -3.46 7.16 -9.72
CA MET A 328 -3.49 7.72 -11.07
C MET A 328 -4.50 8.88 -11.14
N GLY A 329 -5.75 8.70 -10.70
CA GLY A 329 -6.77 9.75 -10.71
C GLY A 329 -6.36 10.97 -9.87
N GLY A 330 -5.70 10.74 -8.72
CA GLY A 330 -5.14 11.83 -7.92
C GLY A 330 -4.09 12.66 -8.69
N ARG A 331 -3.27 12.03 -9.54
CA ARG A 331 -2.32 12.74 -10.41
C ARG A 331 -3.02 13.47 -11.57
N GLU A 332 -4.05 12.85 -12.12
CA GLU A 332 -4.88 13.43 -13.20
C GLU A 332 -5.47 14.77 -12.78
N VAL A 333 -5.99 14.88 -11.57
CA VAL A 333 -6.54 16.14 -11.05
C VAL A 333 -5.49 17.16 -10.62
N GLY A 334 -4.22 16.74 -10.42
CA GLY A 334 -3.17 17.63 -9.92
C GLY A 334 -2.88 17.50 -8.42
N GLY A 335 -3.27 16.38 -7.78
CA GLY A 335 -3.14 16.17 -6.34
C GLY A 335 -1.70 15.99 -5.81
N LEU A 336 -0.67 16.12 -6.64
CA LEU A 336 0.73 16.24 -6.22
C LEU A 336 1.17 17.70 -6.13
N ALA A 337 2.00 18.04 -5.16
CA ALA A 337 2.42 19.41 -4.88
C ALA A 337 3.08 20.14 -6.06
N ASN A 338 3.74 19.40 -6.95
CA ASN A 338 4.40 19.92 -8.15
C ASN A 338 3.51 19.89 -9.42
N MET A 339 2.22 19.65 -9.29
CA MET A 339 1.23 19.68 -10.37
C MET A 339 0.13 20.66 -10.00
N LEU A 340 -0.38 21.43 -10.97
CA LEU A 340 -1.45 22.40 -10.71
C LEU A 340 -2.84 21.75 -10.85
N ALA A 341 -3.21 21.35 -12.07
CA ALA A 341 -4.46 20.67 -12.37
C ALA A 341 -4.37 19.99 -13.75
N ALA A 342 -5.08 18.88 -13.98
CA ALA A 342 -5.21 18.23 -15.29
C ALA A 342 -3.86 18.03 -16.02
N HIS A 343 -2.85 17.53 -15.33
CA HIS A 343 -1.44 17.39 -15.75
C HIS A 343 -0.69 18.70 -16.06
N MET A 344 -1.30 19.87 -15.87
CA MET A 344 -0.63 21.16 -15.97
C MET A 344 0.32 21.39 -14.79
N ASP A 345 1.40 22.09 -15.06
CA ASP A 345 2.34 22.59 -14.06
C ASP A 345 2.03 24.05 -13.66
N TYR A 346 2.95 24.71 -12.95
CA TYR A 346 2.80 26.10 -12.51
C TYR A 346 3.45 27.10 -13.48
N SER A 347 3.53 26.77 -14.79
CA SER A 347 3.91 27.80 -15.76
C SER A 347 2.86 28.92 -15.80
N PRO A 348 3.27 30.17 -16.11
CA PRO A 348 2.32 31.29 -16.14
C PRO A 348 1.12 31.04 -17.04
N GLU A 349 1.32 30.37 -18.20
CA GLU A 349 0.28 30.02 -19.15
C GLU A 349 -0.72 29.03 -18.57
N ASN A 350 -0.23 28.00 -17.86
CA ASN A 350 -1.07 26.99 -17.22
C ASN A 350 -1.85 27.59 -16.05
N VAL A 351 -1.21 28.44 -15.25
CA VAL A 351 -1.87 29.18 -14.16
C VAL A 351 -3.00 30.05 -14.72
N ALA A 352 -2.74 30.78 -15.80
CA ALA A 352 -3.77 31.63 -16.45
C ALA A 352 -4.93 30.78 -17.02
N THR A 353 -4.62 29.63 -17.62
CA THR A 353 -5.62 28.67 -18.14
C THR A 353 -6.53 28.18 -17.01
N VAL A 354 -5.95 27.73 -15.90
CA VAL A 354 -6.70 27.22 -14.74
C VAL A 354 -7.51 28.33 -14.07
N ALA A 355 -6.94 29.54 -13.93
CA ALA A 355 -7.61 30.70 -13.38
C ALA A 355 -8.84 31.10 -14.22
N ALA A 356 -8.71 31.11 -15.55
CA ALA A 356 -9.81 31.39 -16.46
C ALA A 356 -10.92 30.33 -16.37
N PHE A 357 -10.55 29.03 -16.28
CA PHE A 357 -11.52 27.93 -16.20
C PHE A 357 -12.28 27.93 -14.87
N TRP A 358 -11.57 28.06 -13.73
CA TRP A 358 -12.20 28.09 -12.41
C TRP A 358 -12.82 29.43 -12.06
N ASN A 359 -12.64 30.46 -12.89
CA ASN A 359 -13.04 31.82 -12.63
C ASN A 359 -12.58 32.31 -11.25
N SER A 360 -11.30 32.14 -10.99
CA SER A 360 -10.66 32.49 -9.72
C SER A 360 -9.36 33.28 -9.93
N ASP A 361 -9.21 34.36 -9.19
CA ASP A 361 -8.02 35.20 -9.13
C ASP A 361 -7.04 34.75 -8.00
N GLN A 362 -7.43 33.71 -7.24
CA GLN A 362 -6.67 33.21 -6.10
C GLN A 362 -5.79 32.00 -6.43
N VAL A 363 -5.70 31.59 -7.71
CA VAL A 363 -4.95 30.40 -8.11
C VAL A 363 -3.49 30.52 -7.67
N SER A 364 -3.01 29.49 -6.97
CA SER A 364 -1.61 29.39 -6.51
C SER A 364 -0.64 29.54 -7.70
N GLN A 365 0.36 30.41 -7.52
CA GLN A 365 1.33 30.79 -8.56
C GLN A 365 2.56 29.88 -8.58
N GLN A 366 2.72 28.98 -7.58
CA GLN A 366 3.91 28.15 -7.43
C GLN A 366 3.59 26.80 -6.81
N ALA A 367 4.47 25.85 -7.08
CA ALA A 367 4.41 24.50 -6.51
C ALA A 367 4.48 24.53 -4.98
N GLY A 368 3.74 23.62 -4.36
CA GLY A 368 3.76 23.43 -2.92
C GLY A 368 4.88 22.53 -2.43
N LEU A 369 4.93 22.36 -1.10
CA LEU A 369 5.82 21.42 -0.42
C LEU A 369 5.42 19.98 -0.70
N LYS A 370 6.41 19.14 -0.98
CA LYS A 370 6.23 17.68 -1.11
C LYS A 370 6.07 17.04 0.27
N ALA A 371 5.53 15.84 0.35
CA ALA A 371 5.08 15.23 1.60
C ALA A 371 6.08 15.33 2.78
N VAL A 372 7.34 14.99 2.58
CA VAL A 372 8.34 15.06 3.68
C VAL A 372 8.57 16.50 4.10
N ASP A 373 8.83 17.39 3.13
CA ASP A 373 9.04 18.82 3.39
C ASP A 373 7.77 19.47 3.99
N LEU A 374 6.57 18.99 3.61
CA LEU A 374 5.31 19.49 4.15
C LEU A 374 5.16 19.15 5.63
N PHE A 375 5.46 17.91 6.05
CA PHE A 375 5.42 17.57 7.48
C PHE A 375 6.57 18.18 8.27
N ASP A 376 7.72 18.48 7.64
CA ASP A 376 8.77 19.30 8.27
C ASP A 376 8.30 20.73 8.50
N ALA A 377 7.55 21.32 7.56
CA ALA A 377 6.95 22.65 7.73
C ALA A 377 5.80 22.69 8.76
N VAL A 378 5.11 21.57 9.00
CA VAL A 378 4.22 21.43 10.16
C VAL A 378 5.04 21.42 11.45
N ALA A 379 6.17 20.71 11.48
CA ALA A 379 7.02 20.58 12.67
C ALA A 379 7.71 21.91 13.07
N ASP A 380 8.06 22.75 12.10
CA ASP A 380 8.67 24.07 12.36
C ASP A 380 7.63 25.20 12.58
N GLY A 381 6.34 24.88 12.44
CA GLY A 381 5.24 25.81 12.65
C GLY A 381 4.96 26.76 11.47
N SER A 382 5.58 26.57 10.31
CA SER A 382 5.27 27.32 9.09
C SER A 382 3.87 26.99 8.56
N ILE A 383 3.44 25.73 8.67
CA ILE A 383 2.07 25.28 8.42
C ILE A 383 1.30 25.36 9.74
N LYS A 384 0.23 26.15 9.75
CA LYS A 384 -0.67 26.39 10.89
C LYS A 384 -1.92 25.53 10.87
N ALA A 385 -2.36 25.13 9.66
CA ALA A 385 -3.46 24.20 9.48
C ALA A 385 -3.10 23.11 8.47
N ILE A 386 -3.41 21.87 8.83
CA ILE A 386 -3.32 20.75 7.91
C ILE A 386 -4.63 19.95 7.87
N TRP A 387 -5.14 19.68 6.66
CA TRP A 387 -6.29 18.79 6.46
C TRP A 387 -5.83 17.46 5.87
N ILE A 388 -5.97 16.38 6.65
CA ILE A 388 -5.57 15.01 6.29
C ILE A 388 -6.83 14.25 5.91
N MET A 389 -6.83 13.57 4.74
CA MET A 389 -8.01 12.93 4.19
C MET A 389 -7.75 11.47 3.81
N GLY A 390 -8.40 10.54 4.50
CA GLY A 390 -8.41 9.12 4.18
C GLY A 390 -7.04 8.43 4.18
N THR A 391 -6.10 8.92 5.01
CA THR A 391 -4.74 8.39 5.13
C THR A 391 -4.20 8.51 6.54
N ASN A 392 -3.17 7.73 6.88
CA ASN A 392 -2.60 7.62 8.24
C ASN A 392 -1.09 7.97 8.23
N PRO A 393 -0.72 9.28 8.07
CA PRO A 393 0.68 9.70 7.99
C PRO A 393 1.50 9.40 9.24
N VAL A 394 0.90 9.35 10.43
CA VAL A 394 1.57 8.97 11.68
C VAL A 394 2.14 7.55 11.63
N VAL A 395 1.65 6.69 10.72
CA VAL A 395 2.20 5.35 10.50
C VAL A 395 3.03 5.27 9.24
N SER A 396 2.64 5.98 8.16
CA SER A 396 3.17 5.75 6.81
C SER A 396 4.23 6.77 6.35
N MET A 397 4.49 7.82 7.12
CA MET A 397 5.57 8.77 6.82
C MET A 397 6.90 8.32 7.41
N PRO A 398 8.05 8.57 6.74
CA PRO A 398 9.35 8.34 7.35
C PRO A 398 9.51 9.20 8.62
N ASN A 399 10.27 8.69 9.60
CA ASN A 399 10.41 9.30 10.92
C ASN A 399 9.05 9.56 11.58
N ALA A 400 8.22 8.52 11.64
CA ALA A 400 6.80 8.58 12.02
C ALA A 400 6.55 9.24 13.39
N ASP A 401 7.48 9.09 14.33
CA ASP A 401 7.37 9.73 15.67
C ASP A 401 7.51 11.24 15.60
N ARG A 402 8.38 11.76 14.73
CA ARG A 402 8.49 13.20 14.47
C ARG A 402 7.19 13.74 13.84
N VAL A 403 6.59 13.00 12.91
CA VAL A 403 5.30 13.38 12.30
C VAL A 403 4.19 13.42 13.35
N LYS A 404 4.13 12.42 14.23
CA LYS A 404 3.19 12.41 15.36
C LYS A 404 3.36 13.63 16.27
N ALA A 405 4.59 13.94 16.63
CA ALA A 405 4.90 15.11 17.46
C ALA A 405 4.57 16.46 16.75
N ALA A 406 4.83 16.56 15.46
CA ALA A 406 4.52 17.74 14.66
C ALA A 406 3.00 18.00 14.60
N LEU A 407 2.21 16.97 14.35
CA LEU A 407 0.75 17.09 14.34
C LEU A 407 0.19 17.44 15.71
N ALA A 408 0.73 16.90 16.79
CA ALA A 408 0.32 17.23 18.15
C ALA A 408 0.60 18.69 18.55
N GLN A 409 1.48 19.38 17.82
CA GLN A 409 1.85 20.79 18.07
C GLN A 409 1.23 21.75 17.03
N CYS A 410 0.61 21.24 15.98
CA CYS A 410 0.00 22.06 14.93
C CYS A 410 -1.27 22.76 15.46
N ASP A 411 -1.45 24.03 15.14
CA ASP A 411 -2.57 24.85 15.65
C ASP A 411 -3.94 24.29 15.23
N THR A 412 -4.03 23.72 14.02
CA THR A 412 -5.28 23.13 13.52
C THR A 412 -4.99 21.87 12.69
N VAL A 413 -5.38 20.72 13.20
CA VAL A 413 -5.34 19.43 12.49
C VAL A 413 -6.77 18.96 12.24
N ILE A 414 -7.15 18.90 10.96
CA ILE A 414 -8.45 18.41 10.51
C ILE A 414 -8.23 17.03 9.91
N VAL A 415 -8.99 16.03 10.33
CA VAL A 415 -8.92 14.68 9.75
C VAL A 415 -10.31 14.27 9.25
N SER A 416 -10.41 13.98 7.95
CA SER A 416 -11.56 13.30 7.35
C SER A 416 -11.22 11.83 7.18
N ASP A 417 -11.90 10.96 7.91
CA ASP A 417 -11.67 9.50 7.83
C ASP A 417 -12.98 8.75 8.09
N CYS A 418 -13.04 7.51 7.64
CA CYS A 418 -14.14 6.60 7.94
C CYS A 418 -13.94 5.81 9.23
N ILE A 419 -12.74 5.79 9.80
CA ILE A 419 -12.38 5.05 11.03
C ILE A 419 -12.16 6.05 12.17
N ALA A 420 -12.76 5.77 13.33
CA ALA A 420 -12.71 6.65 14.49
C ALA A 420 -11.31 6.69 15.12
N GLU A 421 -10.69 5.54 15.29
CA GLU A 421 -9.42 5.39 15.98
C GLU A 421 -8.33 4.96 15.03
N THR A 422 -7.42 5.86 14.73
CA THR A 422 -6.16 5.63 14.03
C THR A 422 -5.07 6.43 14.72
N ASP A 423 -3.80 6.11 14.44
CA ASP A 423 -2.68 6.90 14.99
C ASP A 423 -2.77 8.39 14.60
N THR A 424 -3.34 8.69 13.43
CA THR A 424 -3.52 10.06 12.94
C THR A 424 -4.75 10.74 13.53
N THR A 425 -5.90 10.05 13.64
CA THR A 425 -7.10 10.65 14.24
C THR A 425 -6.87 11.03 15.70
N ALA A 426 -5.98 10.30 16.40
CA ALA A 426 -5.59 10.61 17.78
C ALA A 426 -4.86 11.97 17.94
N THR A 427 -4.43 12.60 16.83
CA THR A 427 -3.75 13.92 16.85
C THR A 427 -4.65 15.05 16.35
N ALA A 428 -5.90 14.77 15.99
CA ALA A 428 -6.78 15.74 15.36
C ALA A 428 -7.53 16.62 16.34
N ASN A 429 -7.64 17.91 16.02
CA ASN A 429 -8.55 18.85 16.70
C ASN A 429 -9.99 18.67 16.18
N ILE A 430 -10.14 18.38 14.87
CA ILE A 430 -11.43 18.24 14.22
C ILE A 430 -11.47 16.92 13.47
N LEU A 431 -12.45 16.09 13.81
CA LEU A 431 -12.71 14.81 13.13
C LEU A 431 -14.00 14.89 12.33
N LEU A 432 -13.93 14.49 11.06
CA LEU A 432 -15.07 14.53 10.13
C LEU A 432 -15.36 13.12 9.60
N PRO A 433 -16.58 12.60 9.81
CA PRO A 433 -16.94 11.27 9.33
C PRO A 433 -17.09 11.25 7.82
N ALA A 434 -16.14 10.59 7.15
CA ALA A 434 -16.18 10.37 5.71
C ALA A 434 -16.82 9.02 5.37
N THR A 435 -17.47 8.96 4.20
CA THR A 435 -18.04 7.70 3.68
C THR A 435 -16.97 6.67 3.37
N GLY A 436 -17.25 5.42 3.73
CA GLY A 436 -16.41 4.27 3.43
C GLY A 436 -16.51 3.81 1.96
N TRP A 437 -15.74 2.78 1.59
CA TRP A 437 -15.72 2.27 0.23
C TRP A 437 -17.09 1.94 -0.35
N GLY A 438 -17.92 1.18 0.36
CA GLY A 438 -19.21 0.75 -0.13
C GLY A 438 -20.32 1.80 0.01
N GLU A 439 -20.02 3.01 0.49
CA GLU A 439 -20.98 4.07 0.83
C GLU A 439 -20.87 5.28 -0.10
N LYS A 440 -19.87 5.32 -0.99
CA LYS A 440 -19.62 6.48 -1.85
C LYS A 440 -19.58 6.14 -3.33
N SER A 441 -19.95 7.11 -4.16
CA SER A 441 -20.04 7.02 -5.61
C SER A 441 -19.11 8.03 -6.26
N GLY A 442 -18.38 7.58 -7.32
CA GLY A 442 -17.45 8.40 -8.09
C GLY A 442 -16.65 7.56 -9.07
N THR A 443 -15.46 7.98 -9.42
CA THR A 443 -14.56 7.32 -10.37
C THR A 443 -13.19 7.06 -9.75
N VAL A 444 -12.51 6.04 -10.27
CA VAL A 444 -11.12 5.72 -9.96
C VAL A 444 -10.37 5.40 -11.24
N THR A 445 -9.07 5.74 -11.31
CA THR A 445 -8.21 5.40 -12.43
C THR A 445 -7.10 4.45 -11.98
N ASN A 446 -7.00 3.28 -12.63
CA ASN A 446 -6.01 2.25 -12.31
C ASN A 446 -4.65 2.47 -13.00
N SER A 447 -3.69 1.54 -12.77
CA SER A 447 -2.31 1.66 -13.29
C SER A 447 -2.19 1.66 -14.82
N GLU A 448 -3.19 1.14 -15.55
CA GLU A 448 -3.23 1.16 -17.03
C GLU A 448 -4.04 2.34 -17.57
N ARG A 449 -4.27 3.39 -16.79
CA ARG A 449 -5.04 4.59 -17.18
C ARG A 449 -6.53 4.31 -17.42
N ARG A 450 -7.07 3.23 -16.86
CA ARG A 450 -8.48 2.87 -17.02
C ARG A 450 -9.32 3.52 -15.93
N ILE A 451 -10.19 4.45 -16.32
CA ILE A 451 -11.22 5.06 -15.48
C ILE A 451 -12.35 4.05 -15.31
N SER A 452 -12.76 3.81 -14.08
CA SER A 452 -13.87 2.91 -13.73
C SER A 452 -14.78 3.54 -12.70
N ARG A 453 -16.08 3.23 -12.79
CA ARG A 453 -17.07 3.71 -11.82
C ARG A 453 -16.98 2.92 -10.52
N GLN A 454 -16.82 3.63 -9.40
CA GLN A 454 -17.15 3.14 -8.08
C GLN A 454 -18.58 3.55 -7.74
N ARG A 455 -19.41 2.62 -7.31
CA ARG A 455 -20.81 2.88 -6.93
C ARG A 455 -21.02 2.60 -5.46
N ALA A 456 -21.82 3.43 -4.80
CA ALA A 456 -22.30 3.15 -3.45
C ALA A 456 -23.15 1.87 -3.48
N LEU A 457 -22.90 0.98 -2.56
CA LEU A 457 -23.56 -0.31 -2.42
C LEU A 457 -24.61 -0.28 -1.29
N VAL A 458 -24.32 0.50 -0.25
CA VAL A 458 -25.11 0.64 0.97
C VAL A 458 -25.18 2.09 1.40
N SER A 459 -26.10 2.42 2.27
CA SER A 459 -26.24 3.75 2.87
C SER A 459 -25.01 4.11 3.72
N ALA A 460 -24.74 5.41 3.86
CA ALA A 460 -23.66 5.91 4.70
C ALA A 460 -23.89 5.58 6.18
N ALA A 461 -22.84 5.21 6.88
CA ALA A 461 -22.91 4.94 8.32
C ALA A 461 -23.03 6.24 9.12
N GLY A 462 -23.98 6.31 10.05
CA GLY A 462 -24.19 7.48 10.88
C GLY A 462 -24.42 8.75 10.05
N GLU A 463 -23.70 9.81 10.38
CA GLU A 463 -23.77 11.09 9.67
C GLU A 463 -22.65 11.27 8.62
N ALA A 464 -21.96 10.18 8.22
CA ALA A 464 -20.85 10.26 7.27
C ALA A 464 -21.27 10.88 5.93
N ARG A 465 -20.37 11.68 5.35
CA ARG A 465 -20.55 12.38 4.08
C ARG A 465 -19.40 12.09 3.12
N ALA A 466 -19.66 12.20 1.81
CA ALA A 466 -18.61 12.11 0.80
C ALA A 466 -17.60 13.25 0.96
N ASP A 467 -16.32 12.96 0.76
CA ASP A 467 -15.23 13.94 0.95
C ASP A 467 -15.41 15.18 0.07
N TRP A 468 -15.84 15.02 -1.19
CA TRP A 468 -16.11 16.15 -2.08
C TRP A 468 -17.21 17.08 -1.53
N TRP A 469 -18.24 16.52 -0.88
CA TRP A 469 -19.32 17.30 -0.28
C TRP A 469 -18.81 18.09 0.93
N ILE A 470 -18.05 17.45 1.81
CA ILE A 470 -17.46 18.10 3.00
C ILE A 470 -16.65 19.33 2.59
N LEU A 471 -15.74 19.15 1.64
CA LEU A 471 -14.90 20.21 1.10
C LEU A 471 -15.72 21.35 0.45
N ALA A 472 -16.76 20.98 -0.33
CA ALA A 472 -17.61 21.96 -0.98
C ALA A 472 -18.42 22.80 0.03
N GLN A 473 -18.91 22.20 1.14
CA GLN A 473 -19.61 22.96 2.18
C GLN A 473 -18.66 23.93 2.91
N VAL A 474 -17.46 23.49 3.27
CA VAL A 474 -16.46 24.37 3.90
C VAL A 474 -16.06 25.50 2.95
N ALA A 475 -15.84 25.21 1.67
CA ALA A 475 -15.54 26.23 0.67
C ALA A 475 -16.67 27.28 0.56
N LYS A 476 -17.93 26.85 0.59
CA LYS A 476 -19.09 27.77 0.61
C LYS A 476 -19.11 28.63 1.87
N ALA A 477 -18.86 28.05 3.03
CA ALA A 477 -18.81 28.77 4.30
C ALA A 477 -17.65 29.77 4.36
N MET A 478 -16.54 29.51 3.65
CA MET A 478 -15.44 30.49 3.48
C MET A 478 -15.73 31.59 2.45
N GLY A 479 -16.90 31.60 1.82
CA GLY A 479 -17.34 32.62 0.85
C GLY A 479 -17.13 32.25 -0.62
N PHE A 480 -16.71 31.05 -0.96
CA PHE A 480 -16.43 30.60 -2.33
C PHE A 480 -17.61 29.89 -3.02
N SER A 481 -18.85 30.24 -2.66
CA SER A 481 -20.06 29.53 -3.08
C SER A 481 -20.19 29.31 -4.59
N GLN A 482 -19.75 30.27 -5.41
CA GLN A 482 -19.87 30.17 -6.88
C GLN A 482 -19.01 29.08 -7.48
N GLY A 483 -17.86 28.76 -6.87
CA GLY A 483 -16.92 27.75 -7.35
C GLY A 483 -17.30 26.31 -6.98
N PHE A 484 -18.24 26.10 -6.05
CA PHE A 484 -18.48 24.77 -5.44
C PHE A 484 -19.97 24.38 -5.41
N ASN A 485 -20.72 24.74 -6.45
CA ASN A 485 -22.16 24.48 -6.53
C ASN A 485 -22.49 23.09 -7.14
N TYR A 486 -21.81 22.05 -6.63
CA TYR A 486 -22.05 20.67 -7.04
C TYR A 486 -23.28 20.08 -6.34
N GLN A 487 -24.09 19.32 -7.08
CA GLN A 487 -25.25 18.57 -6.56
C GLN A 487 -24.93 17.05 -6.48
N SER A 488 -24.00 16.58 -7.31
CA SER A 488 -23.66 15.16 -7.41
C SER A 488 -22.18 14.98 -7.76
N PRO A 489 -21.61 13.77 -7.55
CA PRO A 489 -20.26 13.47 -8.00
C PRO A 489 -20.10 13.58 -9.53
N ARG A 490 -21.18 13.40 -10.30
CA ARG A 490 -21.18 13.61 -11.76
C ARG A 490 -20.83 15.06 -12.11
N ASP A 491 -21.33 16.05 -11.39
CA ASP A 491 -21.04 17.46 -11.68
C ASP A 491 -19.54 17.74 -11.53
N VAL A 492 -18.93 17.16 -10.50
CA VAL A 492 -17.49 17.28 -10.26
C VAL A 492 -16.69 16.58 -11.36
N PHE A 493 -17.09 15.37 -11.75
CA PHE A 493 -16.41 14.62 -12.81
C PHE A 493 -16.49 15.33 -14.15
N VAL A 494 -17.66 15.88 -14.52
CA VAL A 494 -17.87 16.62 -15.76
C VAL A 494 -17.00 17.87 -15.79
N GLU A 495 -16.93 18.63 -14.70
CA GLU A 495 -16.05 19.80 -14.61
C GLU A 495 -14.57 19.41 -14.77
N HIS A 496 -14.13 18.31 -14.13
CA HIS A 496 -12.77 17.79 -14.31
C HIS A 496 -12.50 17.40 -15.76
N ALA A 497 -13.44 16.72 -16.41
CA ALA A 497 -13.32 16.34 -17.81
C ALA A 497 -13.22 17.56 -18.73
N GLN A 498 -14.05 18.58 -18.51
CA GLN A 498 -14.01 19.83 -19.24
C GLN A 498 -12.67 20.56 -19.07
N LEU A 499 -12.14 20.63 -17.83
CA LEU A 499 -10.82 21.24 -17.57
C LEU A 499 -9.71 20.53 -18.35
N SER A 500 -9.76 19.21 -18.47
CA SER A 500 -8.72 18.44 -19.17
C SER A 500 -8.62 18.79 -20.66
N ASP A 501 -9.73 19.21 -21.27
CA ASP A 501 -9.82 19.62 -22.68
C ASP A 501 -9.69 21.14 -22.88
N PHE A 502 -10.00 21.93 -21.84
CA PHE A 502 -10.02 23.38 -21.94
C PHE A 502 -8.66 23.94 -22.40
N GLN A 503 -8.63 24.59 -23.56
CA GLN A 503 -7.42 25.13 -24.20
C GLN A 503 -6.28 24.10 -24.34
N ASN A 504 -6.61 22.80 -24.48
CA ASN A 504 -5.59 21.76 -24.57
C ASN A 504 -4.86 21.74 -25.91
N ASN A 505 -5.58 21.84 -27.02
CA ASN A 505 -5.02 21.88 -28.38
C ASN A 505 -3.95 20.80 -28.64
N GLY A 506 -4.03 19.64 -28.01
CA GLY A 506 -3.05 18.54 -28.12
C GLY A 506 -1.77 18.71 -27.33
N GLN A 507 -1.63 19.76 -26.53
CA GLN A 507 -0.44 20.04 -25.73
C GLN A 507 -0.33 19.17 -24.46
N ARG A 508 -1.47 18.65 -23.97
CA ARG A 508 -1.52 17.77 -22.81
C ARG A 508 -2.05 16.40 -23.22
N LEU A 509 -1.32 15.36 -22.83
CA LEU A 509 -1.73 13.98 -23.11
C LEU A 509 -2.99 13.58 -22.34
N PHE A 510 -3.09 14.01 -21.07
CA PHE A 510 -4.31 13.78 -20.28
C PHE A 510 -5.44 14.65 -20.82
N ASN A 511 -6.41 13.99 -21.44
CA ASN A 511 -7.61 14.61 -21.98
C ASN A 511 -8.76 13.61 -21.92
N ILE A 512 -9.82 13.95 -21.21
CA ILE A 512 -11.06 13.17 -21.12
C ILE A 512 -12.27 14.03 -21.52
N GLY A 513 -12.04 15.03 -22.37
CA GLY A 513 -13.04 16.03 -22.78
C GLY A 513 -14.29 15.45 -23.41
N ALA A 514 -14.18 14.31 -24.10
CA ALA A 514 -15.37 13.62 -24.64
C ALA A 514 -16.35 13.16 -23.54
N LEU A 515 -15.91 13.06 -22.29
CA LEU A 515 -16.75 12.75 -21.12
C LEU A 515 -17.30 14.01 -20.43
N GLY A 516 -16.97 15.21 -20.89
CA GLY A 516 -17.32 16.49 -20.29
C GLY A 516 -18.79 16.92 -20.42
N GLN A 517 -19.67 16.07 -20.98
CA GLN A 517 -21.10 16.34 -21.14
C GLN A 517 -21.98 15.16 -20.74
N LEU A 518 -21.46 14.22 -19.95
CA LEU A 518 -22.22 13.06 -19.49
C LEU A 518 -23.47 13.50 -18.71
N SER A 519 -24.62 12.93 -19.05
CA SER A 519 -25.81 12.99 -18.19
C SER A 519 -25.62 12.18 -16.91
N GLU A 520 -26.48 12.36 -15.90
CA GLU A 520 -26.47 11.51 -14.70
C GLU A 520 -26.56 10.01 -15.07
N THR A 521 -27.45 9.69 -16.00
CA THR A 521 -27.65 8.31 -16.47
C THR A 521 -26.40 7.76 -17.18
N ASP A 522 -25.76 8.58 -18.04
CA ASP A 522 -24.57 8.14 -18.78
C ASP A 522 -23.36 8.01 -17.84
N TYR A 523 -23.22 8.94 -16.89
CA TYR A 523 -22.20 8.83 -15.86
C TYR A 523 -22.40 7.57 -15.00
N ASP A 524 -23.63 7.27 -14.61
CA ASP A 524 -23.89 6.05 -13.83
C ASP A 524 -23.62 4.77 -14.62
N ARG A 525 -23.84 4.79 -15.94
CA ARG A 525 -23.58 3.67 -16.85
C ARG A 525 -22.18 3.65 -17.46
N LEU A 526 -21.32 4.61 -17.11
CA LEU A 526 -19.98 4.70 -17.69
C LEU A 526 -19.24 3.36 -17.54
N GLN A 527 -18.84 2.81 -18.69
CA GLN A 527 -18.05 1.58 -18.75
C GLN A 527 -16.56 1.91 -18.52
N PRO A 528 -15.77 0.94 -18.04
CA PRO A 528 -14.33 1.12 -17.87
C PRO A 528 -13.65 1.57 -19.16
N ILE A 529 -12.98 2.74 -19.16
CA ILE A 529 -12.40 3.38 -20.36
C ILE A 529 -10.99 3.88 -20.06
N GLN A 530 -10.06 3.72 -21.01
CA GLN A 530 -8.66 4.18 -20.87
C GLN A 530 -8.50 5.56 -21.51
N TRP A 531 -7.97 6.52 -20.74
CA TRP A 531 -7.64 7.82 -21.31
C TRP A 531 -6.35 7.80 -22.15
N PRO A 532 -6.17 8.72 -23.12
CA PRO A 532 -7.04 9.83 -23.52
C PRO A 532 -8.40 9.40 -24.08
N VAL A 533 -9.46 10.20 -23.78
CA VAL A 533 -10.82 10.04 -24.31
C VAL A 533 -11.22 11.36 -24.94
N THR A 534 -10.96 11.51 -26.23
CA THR A 534 -11.17 12.76 -26.97
C THR A 534 -12.27 12.60 -28.02
N ALA A 535 -12.70 13.70 -28.65
CA ALA A 535 -13.64 13.65 -29.74
C ALA A 535 -13.16 12.74 -30.89
N ASN A 536 -11.85 12.66 -31.13
CA ASN A 536 -11.26 11.81 -32.16
C ASN A 536 -11.06 10.34 -31.69
N SER A 537 -11.09 10.10 -30.38
CA SER A 537 -10.93 8.77 -29.75
C SER A 537 -11.95 8.58 -28.63
N PRO A 538 -13.27 8.59 -28.95
CA PRO A 538 -14.33 8.53 -27.93
C PRO A 538 -14.41 7.17 -27.22
N GLN A 539 -13.79 6.13 -27.77
CA GLN A 539 -13.68 4.80 -27.16
C GLN A 539 -12.42 4.66 -26.25
N GLY A 540 -11.67 5.77 -26.09
CA GLY A 540 -10.43 5.80 -25.33
C GLY A 540 -9.23 5.31 -26.14
N THR A 541 -8.05 5.26 -25.46
CA THR A 541 -6.76 4.93 -26.08
C THR A 541 -6.06 3.87 -25.26
N ALA A 542 -6.02 2.66 -25.78
CA ALA A 542 -5.46 1.50 -25.07
C ALA A 542 -3.93 1.59 -24.90
N ARG A 543 -3.20 2.05 -25.92
CA ARG A 543 -1.74 2.16 -25.92
C ARG A 543 -1.30 3.55 -26.35
N LEU A 544 -0.30 4.11 -25.66
CA LEU A 544 0.23 5.43 -25.95
C LEU A 544 1.49 5.35 -26.83
N PHE A 545 1.74 6.43 -27.60
CA PHE A 545 2.95 6.62 -28.39
C PHE A 545 3.16 5.60 -29.52
N GLU A 546 2.10 5.01 -30.07
CA GLU A 546 2.20 4.10 -31.22
C GLU A 546 2.75 4.79 -32.46
N ASP A 547 2.53 6.09 -32.60
CA ASP A 547 3.01 6.96 -33.67
C ASP A 547 4.43 7.50 -33.44
N GLY A 548 5.06 7.19 -32.31
CA GLY A 548 6.38 7.70 -31.94
C GLY A 548 6.43 9.19 -31.63
N GLN A 549 5.28 9.84 -31.39
CA GLN A 549 5.19 11.24 -30.97
C GLN A 549 5.06 11.37 -29.47
N PHE A 550 5.79 12.29 -28.87
CA PHE A 550 5.87 12.50 -27.42
C PHE A 550 5.52 13.95 -27.06
N ILE A 551 5.12 14.18 -25.79
CA ILE A 551 4.68 15.51 -25.31
C ILE A 551 5.89 16.35 -24.85
N THR A 552 6.97 16.26 -25.56
CA THR A 552 8.14 17.12 -25.36
C THR A 552 8.11 18.28 -26.37
N PRO A 553 8.83 19.38 -26.14
CA PRO A 553 8.88 20.49 -27.11
C PRO A 553 9.39 20.08 -28.50
N SER A 554 10.22 19.02 -28.60
CA SER A 554 10.72 18.49 -29.88
C SER A 554 9.80 17.44 -30.51
N GLY A 555 8.76 16.99 -29.79
CA GLY A 555 7.93 15.84 -30.19
C GLY A 555 8.65 14.49 -30.04
N ARG A 556 9.88 14.47 -29.48
CA ARG A 556 10.74 13.30 -29.37
C ARG A 556 10.92 12.88 -27.92
N ALA A 557 11.03 11.58 -27.63
CA ALA A 557 11.40 11.08 -26.32
C ALA A 557 12.85 11.45 -25.96
N ARG A 558 13.10 11.62 -24.68
CA ARG A 558 14.43 11.98 -24.18
C ARG A 558 15.11 10.80 -23.53
N PHE A 559 16.31 10.47 -23.99
CA PHE A 559 17.24 9.72 -23.20
C PHE A 559 17.78 10.60 -22.07
N VAL A 560 17.83 10.05 -20.88
CA VAL A 560 18.37 10.75 -19.71
C VAL A 560 19.72 10.12 -19.36
N ALA A 561 20.78 10.94 -19.33
CA ALA A 561 22.09 10.49 -18.89
C ALA A 561 22.06 10.21 -17.37
N ILE A 562 22.22 8.93 -17.00
CA ILE A 562 22.16 8.48 -15.62
C ILE A 562 23.54 8.07 -15.12
N THR A 563 24.05 8.79 -14.14
CA THR A 563 25.22 8.36 -13.37
C THR A 563 24.74 7.43 -12.26
N ALA A 564 24.99 6.13 -12.42
CA ALA A 564 24.61 5.17 -11.40
C ALA A 564 25.39 5.43 -10.12
N SER A 565 24.69 5.46 -8.99
CA SER A 565 25.28 5.65 -7.67
C SER A 565 24.60 4.76 -6.66
N LEU A 566 25.34 4.36 -5.63
CA LEU A 566 24.81 3.58 -4.52
C LEU A 566 24.29 4.53 -3.43
N PRO A 567 23.16 4.18 -2.79
CA PRO A 567 22.68 4.97 -1.65
C PRO A 567 23.74 5.12 -0.57
N GLU A 568 23.81 6.28 0.06
CA GLU A 568 24.78 6.55 1.13
C GLU A 568 24.61 5.57 2.32
N ALA A 569 23.40 5.14 2.56
CA ALA A 569 23.07 4.09 3.55
C ALA A 569 23.79 2.74 3.28
N ARG A 570 24.38 2.52 2.12
CA ARG A 570 25.23 1.33 1.87
C ARG A 570 26.64 1.43 2.44
N LYS A 571 27.12 2.61 2.82
CA LYS A 571 28.40 2.71 3.55
C LYS A 571 28.25 1.98 4.89
N SER A 572 29.27 1.20 5.28
CA SER A 572 29.27 0.49 6.54
C SER A 572 29.11 1.47 7.71
N HIS A 573 28.40 1.05 8.74
CA HIS A 573 28.19 1.84 9.95
C HIS A 573 28.32 0.90 11.15
N ASP A 574 29.32 1.12 11.99
CA ASP A 574 29.65 0.20 13.11
C ASP A 574 28.50 -0.04 14.08
N ARG A 575 27.75 1.02 14.39
CA ARG A 575 26.58 0.94 15.29
C ARG A 575 25.34 0.30 14.65
N PHE A 576 25.16 0.45 13.32
CA PHE A 576 24.02 -0.05 12.57
C PHE A 576 24.50 -0.83 11.34
N PRO A 577 25.02 -2.06 11.54
CA PRO A 577 25.69 -2.80 10.46
C PRO A 577 24.74 -3.40 9.43
N LEU A 578 23.46 -3.60 9.78
CA LEU A 578 22.50 -4.30 8.95
C LEU A 578 21.74 -3.37 8.01
N MET A 579 21.21 -3.92 6.94
CA MET A 579 20.40 -3.21 5.95
C MET A 579 18.93 -3.58 6.11
N LEU A 580 18.10 -2.64 6.51
CA LEU A 580 16.66 -2.81 6.66
C LEU A 580 15.96 -2.50 5.34
N ASN A 581 15.11 -3.43 4.90
CA ASN A 581 14.14 -3.27 3.82
C ASN A 581 12.73 -3.41 4.38
N SER A 582 11.82 -2.56 3.96
CA SER A 582 10.40 -2.65 4.33
C SER A 582 9.53 -3.05 3.14
N GLY A 583 8.37 -3.66 3.40
CA GLY A 583 7.49 -4.06 2.31
C GLY A 583 6.14 -4.59 2.77
N ARG A 584 5.33 -5.07 1.81
CA ARG A 584 4.00 -5.61 2.07
C ARG A 584 4.05 -7.11 2.31
N ILE A 585 3.06 -7.59 3.06
CA ILE A 585 2.71 -9.01 3.12
C ILE A 585 1.45 -9.29 2.27
N ARG A 586 1.14 -10.57 2.08
CA ARG A 586 0.14 -11.07 1.13
C ARG A 586 -1.29 -10.56 1.42
N ASP A 587 -1.72 -10.64 2.68
CA ASP A 587 -3.13 -10.52 3.04
C ASP A 587 -3.49 -9.14 3.63
N GLN A 588 -2.49 -8.26 3.87
CA GLN A 588 -2.70 -6.97 4.48
C GLN A 588 -2.60 -5.80 3.48
N TRP A 589 -3.21 -4.66 3.85
CA TRP A 589 -3.21 -3.44 3.06
C TRP A 589 -2.81 -2.22 3.89
N HIS A 590 -1.73 -1.55 3.47
CA HIS A 590 -1.17 -0.36 4.13
C HIS A 590 -1.19 -0.45 5.66
N THR A 591 -1.81 0.50 6.36
CA THR A 591 -1.86 0.58 7.82
C THR A 591 -3.00 -0.23 8.47
N MET A 592 -3.53 -1.19 7.75
CA MET A 592 -4.55 -2.15 8.22
C MET A 592 -5.89 -1.54 8.66
N THR A 593 -6.14 -0.25 8.50
CA THR A 593 -7.38 0.41 8.91
C THR A 593 -8.64 -0.24 8.32
N ARG A 594 -8.53 -0.94 7.21
CA ARG A 594 -9.60 -1.75 6.63
C ARG A 594 -9.34 -3.25 6.79
N THR A 595 -8.21 -3.76 6.32
CA THR A 595 -7.91 -5.21 6.35
C THR A 595 -7.75 -5.76 7.76
N GLY A 596 -7.30 -4.95 8.72
CA GLY A 596 -7.22 -5.32 10.13
C GLY A 596 -8.57 -5.55 10.81
N ARG A 597 -9.69 -5.19 10.15
CA ARG A 597 -11.06 -5.45 10.62
C ARG A 597 -11.60 -6.81 10.17
N ALA A 598 -10.95 -7.43 9.18
CA ALA A 598 -11.31 -8.74 8.64
C ALA A 598 -10.45 -9.83 9.30
N ALA A 599 -11.03 -10.54 10.26
CA ALA A 599 -10.32 -11.58 11.02
C ALA A 599 -9.64 -12.60 10.11
N SER A 600 -10.29 -12.98 9.00
CA SER A 600 -9.75 -13.94 8.03
C SER A 600 -8.47 -13.48 7.33
N LEU A 601 -8.23 -12.17 7.24
CA LEU A 601 -7.00 -11.62 6.64
C LEU A 601 -5.82 -11.60 7.62
N LEU A 602 -6.07 -11.80 8.92
CA LEU A 602 -5.06 -11.92 9.97
C LEU A 602 -4.69 -13.38 10.29
N ASP A 603 -5.35 -14.35 9.66
CA ASP A 603 -5.08 -15.76 9.91
C ASP A 603 -3.74 -16.24 9.32
N HIS A 604 -3.26 -15.61 8.25
CA HIS A 604 -1.98 -15.95 7.62
C HIS A 604 -0.77 -15.37 8.38
N THR A 605 -0.90 -14.12 8.84
CA THR A 605 0.16 -13.42 9.60
C THR A 605 -0.53 -12.43 10.55
N ASP A 606 -0.52 -12.72 11.82
CA ASP A 606 -1.21 -11.97 12.87
C ASP A 606 -0.28 -11.15 13.76
N GLN A 607 1.05 -11.29 13.61
CA GLN A 607 2.05 -10.55 14.36
C GLN A 607 3.04 -9.83 13.44
N PRO A 608 3.50 -8.63 13.83
CA PRO A 608 4.60 -7.97 13.16
C PRO A 608 5.90 -8.74 13.39
N PHE A 609 6.74 -8.81 12.35
CA PHE A 609 7.96 -9.60 12.40
C PHE A 609 9.13 -8.90 11.72
N VAL A 610 10.34 -9.29 12.08
CA VAL A 610 11.56 -9.05 11.34
C VAL A 610 12.09 -10.36 10.76
N ALA A 611 12.17 -10.42 9.43
CA ALA A 611 12.73 -11.59 8.74
C ALA A 611 14.21 -11.36 8.41
N MET A 612 15.02 -12.40 8.55
CA MET A 612 16.47 -12.36 8.31
C MET A 612 17.04 -13.72 7.93
N HIS A 613 18.21 -13.69 7.30
CA HIS A 613 18.95 -14.91 6.98
C HIS A 613 19.39 -15.66 8.26
N PRO A 614 19.50 -17.01 8.25
CA PRO A 614 19.99 -17.79 9.39
C PRO A 614 21.31 -17.29 9.96
N ASP A 615 22.28 -16.93 9.12
CA ASP A 615 23.59 -16.42 9.56
C ASP A 615 23.46 -15.07 10.30
N THR A 616 22.55 -14.21 9.86
CA THR A 616 22.27 -12.91 10.51
C THR A 616 21.66 -13.15 11.90
N ALA A 617 20.73 -14.08 12.00
CA ALA A 617 20.11 -14.45 13.25
C ALA A 617 21.12 -15.07 14.22
N ALA A 618 21.96 -16.00 13.74
CA ALA A 618 23.00 -16.63 14.55
C ALA A 618 24.00 -15.60 15.09
N ALA A 619 24.44 -14.63 14.26
CA ALA A 619 25.33 -13.56 14.67
C ALA A 619 24.73 -12.63 15.73
N ALA A 620 23.40 -12.52 15.79
CA ALA A 620 22.66 -11.75 16.79
C ALA A 620 22.13 -12.61 17.97
N ASN A 621 22.48 -13.90 18.02
CA ASN A 621 21.98 -14.87 19.00
C ASN A 621 20.45 -14.94 19.05
N LEU A 622 19.80 -14.94 17.89
CA LEU A 622 18.35 -14.96 17.70
C LEU A 622 17.87 -16.27 17.09
N GLN A 623 16.71 -16.71 17.52
CA GLN A 623 15.98 -17.85 16.97
C GLN A 623 14.61 -17.41 16.49
N SER A 624 13.99 -18.22 15.62
CA SER A 624 12.62 -17.98 15.18
C SER A 624 11.67 -17.92 16.38
N GLY A 625 10.84 -16.88 16.43
CA GLY A 625 9.92 -16.66 17.54
C GLY A 625 10.46 -15.80 18.69
N ASP A 626 11.75 -15.47 18.73
CA ASP A 626 12.31 -14.55 19.73
C ASP A 626 11.74 -13.13 19.55
N LEU A 627 11.56 -12.42 20.66
CA LEU A 627 11.28 -10.98 20.63
C LEU A 627 12.59 -10.23 20.37
N THR A 628 12.57 -9.37 19.37
CA THR A 628 13.75 -8.65 18.89
C THR A 628 13.48 -7.15 18.82
N GLU A 629 14.37 -6.38 19.37
CA GLU A 629 14.43 -4.95 19.16
C GLU A 629 15.20 -4.66 17.87
N VAL A 630 14.55 -3.92 16.97
CA VAL A 630 15.16 -3.38 15.76
C VAL A 630 15.34 -1.88 15.94
N SER A 631 16.56 -1.40 15.83
CA SER A 631 16.90 0.00 16.05
C SER A 631 17.58 0.61 14.82
N THR A 632 17.35 1.90 14.61
CA THR A 632 18.04 2.74 13.64
C THR A 632 18.48 4.04 14.32
N ARG A 633 19.00 4.98 13.56
CA ARG A 633 19.27 6.34 14.09
C ARG A 633 17.98 7.09 14.45
N GLN A 634 16.85 6.74 13.82
CA GLN A 634 15.58 7.44 13.97
C GLN A 634 14.74 6.94 15.15
N GLY A 635 14.77 5.64 15.42
CA GLY A 635 13.94 5.07 16.48
C GLY A 635 14.15 3.59 16.69
N VAL A 636 13.23 3.00 17.42
CA VAL A 636 13.27 1.60 17.89
C VAL A 636 11.87 0.99 17.78
N ILE A 637 11.81 -0.26 17.32
CA ILE A 637 10.58 -1.05 17.31
C ILE A 637 10.85 -2.48 17.82
N ARG A 638 9.79 -3.21 18.20
CA ARG A 638 9.87 -4.57 18.75
C ARG A 638 9.07 -5.54 17.92
N LEU A 639 9.73 -6.59 17.46
CA LEU A 639 9.18 -7.51 16.47
C LEU A 639 9.53 -8.95 16.81
N ILE A 640 8.74 -9.89 16.29
CA ILE A 640 9.05 -11.32 16.37
C ILE A 640 10.05 -11.69 15.27
N THR A 641 11.08 -12.44 15.61
CA THR A 641 12.09 -12.95 14.66
C THR A 641 11.52 -14.04 13.77
N VAL A 642 11.75 -13.93 12.46
CA VAL A 642 11.46 -14.95 11.44
C VAL A 642 12.74 -15.26 10.67
N ILE A 643 13.04 -16.53 10.50
CA ILE A 643 14.20 -16.99 9.71
C ILE A 643 13.74 -17.24 8.27
N ASP A 644 14.42 -16.60 7.31
CA ASP A 644 14.10 -16.67 5.87
C ASP A 644 15.39 -16.81 5.04
N GLN A 645 15.58 -17.98 4.45
CA GLN A 645 16.73 -18.25 3.56
C GLN A 645 16.68 -17.47 2.24
N GLY A 646 15.54 -16.91 1.89
CA GLY A 646 15.37 -16.05 0.70
C GLY A 646 15.93 -14.64 0.86
N ILE A 647 16.41 -14.28 2.05
CA ILE A 647 17.04 -13.01 2.37
C ILE A 647 18.56 -13.18 2.41
N LYS A 648 19.33 -12.25 1.87
CA LYS A 648 20.80 -12.30 1.98
C LYS A 648 21.27 -11.99 3.40
N SER A 649 22.41 -12.60 3.82
CA SER A 649 23.05 -12.27 5.10
C SER A 649 23.32 -10.77 5.21
N GLY A 650 23.13 -10.20 6.41
CA GLY A 650 23.23 -8.76 6.67
C GLY A 650 22.02 -7.92 6.25
N GLN A 651 20.97 -8.53 5.70
CA GLN A 651 19.73 -7.85 5.34
C GLN A 651 18.56 -8.25 6.24
N LEU A 652 17.66 -7.28 6.45
CA LEU A 652 16.43 -7.44 7.23
C LEU A 652 15.23 -7.09 6.37
N PHE A 653 14.10 -7.73 6.64
CA PHE A 653 12.81 -7.34 6.07
C PHE A 653 11.77 -7.16 7.15
N VAL A 654 11.06 -6.03 7.14
CA VAL A 654 9.98 -5.71 8.07
C VAL A 654 8.71 -5.32 7.31
N PRO A 655 7.55 -5.90 7.64
CA PRO A 655 6.27 -5.51 7.07
C PRO A 655 5.83 -4.10 7.50
N ILE A 656 5.16 -3.37 6.58
CA ILE A 656 4.75 -1.96 6.77
C ILE A 656 3.38 -1.79 7.44
N HIS A 657 2.73 -2.84 7.89
CA HIS A 657 1.28 -2.80 8.10
C HIS A 657 0.82 -2.40 9.49
N TRP A 658 1.58 -2.77 10.53
CA TRP A 658 1.16 -2.57 11.93
C TRP A 658 1.27 -1.12 12.39
N SER A 659 0.34 -0.74 13.26
CA SER A 659 0.21 0.57 13.89
C SER A 659 0.06 0.43 15.41
N ASP A 660 0.06 1.55 16.14
CA ASP A 660 -0.12 1.56 17.59
C ASP A 660 -1.51 1.07 18.02
N GLN A 661 -2.48 0.98 17.07
CA GLN A 661 -3.83 0.46 17.33
C GLN A 661 -3.88 -1.07 17.46
N ASN A 662 -2.95 -1.78 16.84
CA ASN A 662 -2.97 -3.24 16.78
C ASN A 662 -1.67 -3.94 17.19
N ALA A 663 -0.62 -3.18 17.49
CA ALA A 663 0.63 -3.75 17.99
C ALA A 663 1.44 -2.72 18.77
N HIS A 664 2.15 -3.16 19.79
CA HIS A 664 3.05 -2.31 20.56
C HIS A 664 4.36 -2.06 19.80
N SER A 665 4.71 -0.79 19.60
CA SER A 665 6.03 -0.40 19.04
C SER A 665 6.38 -1.15 17.73
N ALA A 666 5.45 -1.18 16.76
CA ALA A 666 5.62 -1.95 15.52
C ALA A 666 5.52 -1.12 14.23
N ARG A 667 5.43 0.21 14.33
CA ARG A 667 5.40 1.11 13.18
C ARG A 667 6.78 1.18 12.51
N VAL A 668 6.97 0.47 11.39
CA VAL A 668 8.28 0.37 10.73
C VAL A 668 8.83 1.71 10.29
N ASP A 669 7.96 2.66 9.93
CA ASP A 669 8.39 3.95 9.40
C ASP A 669 8.95 4.91 10.49
N THR A 670 8.82 4.54 11.78
CA THR A 670 9.64 5.07 12.89
C THR A 670 11.13 4.85 12.66
N LEU A 671 11.51 3.76 11.97
CA LEU A 671 12.91 3.42 11.68
C LEU A 671 13.47 4.08 10.42
N VAL A 672 12.60 4.61 9.56
CA VAL A 672 12.98 5.09 8.22
C VAL A 672 13.52 6.52 8.29
N GLU A 673 14.69 6.74 7.69
CA GLU A 673 15.25 8.09 7.54
C GLU A 673 14.46 8.90 6.50
N PRO A 674 14.23 10.21 6.72
CA PRO A 674 13.47 11.07 5.80
C PRO A 674 14.31 11.52 4.59
N ILE A 675 15.04 10.57 3.98
CA ILE A 675 15.83 10.82 2.76
C ILE A 675 14.90 10.72 1.55
N ILE A 676 14.98 11.69 0.65
CA ILE A 676 14.10 11.78 -0.52
C ILE A 676 14.88 11.73 -1.84
N ASP A 677 14.24 11.28 -2.89
CA ASP A 677 14.68 11.50 -4.27
C ASP A 677 14.59 13.01 -4.57
N PRO A 678 15.69 13.66 -5.00
CA PRO A 678 15.72 15.12 -5.15
C PRO A 678 14.77 15.65 -6.24
N ILE A 679 14.42 14.80 -7.22
CA ILE A 679 13.56 15.18 -8.33
C ILE A 679 12.09 14.97 -7.96
N SER A 680 11.76 13.76 -7.57
CA SER A 680 10.37 13.39 -7.27
C SER A 680 9.92 13.74 -5.86
N GLY A 681 10.83 13.89 -4.89
CA GLY A 681 10.52 14.01 -3.46
C GLY A 681 10.02 12.71 -2.83
N GLN A 682 10.19 11.57 -3.52
CA GLN A 682 9.80 10.27 -2.99
C GLN A 682 10.75 9.81 -1.89
N PRO A 683 10.25 9.43 -0.70
CA PRO A 683 11.11 8.95 0.38
C PRO A 683 11.67 7.55 0.12
N GLN A 684 12.85 7.31 0.68
CA GLN A 684 13.59 6.08 0.61
C GLN A 684 13.17 5.10 1.72
N PHE A 685 12.29 4.14 1.40
CA PHE A 685 11.82 3.13 2.37
C PHE A 685 12.60 1.80 2.32
N LYS A 686 13.52 1.64 1.38
CA LYS A 686 14.12 0.33 1.07
C LYS A 686 15.52 0.12 1.64
N TYR A 687 16.12 1.14 2.18
CA TYR A 687 17.46 1.04 2.76
C TYR A 687 17.61 1.96 3.96
N SER A 688 17.40 1.43 5.16
CA SER A 688 17.80 2.09 6.40
C SER A 688 18.86 1.24 7.08
N ARG A 689 19.83 1.85 7.74
CA ARG A 689 20.81 1.14 8.55
C ARG A 689 20.20 0.76 9.88
N ALA A 690 20.36 -0.50 10.28
CA ALA A 690 19.72 -1.05 11.49
C ALA A 690 20.68 -1.92 12.32
N ALA A 691 20.31 -2.09 13.59
CA ALA A 691 20.89 -3.04 14.52
C ALA A 691 19.80 -3.89 15.17
N LEU A 692 20.18 -5.05 15.67
CA LEU A 692 19.30 -5.99 16.35
C LEU A 692 19.78 -6.22 17.78
N ASN A 693 18.82 -6.30 18.72
CA ASN A 693 19.05 -6.76 20.07
C ASN A 693 17.98 -7.78 20.47
N LYS A 694 18.37 -8.90 21.05
CA LYS A 694 17.42 -9.83 21.66
C LYS A 694 16.80 -9.20 22.90
N ILE A 695 15.48 -9.34 23.05
CA ILE A 695 14.77 -8.97 24.27
C ILE A 695 14.44 -10.25 25.04
N GLU A 696 14.95 -10.33 26.26
CA GLU A 696 14.65 -11.46 27.14
C GLU A 696 13.18 -11.40 27.61
N THR A 697 12.46 -12.48 27.39
CA THR A 697 11.07 -12.66 27.79
C THR A 697 10.97 -13.70 28.90
N ALA A 698 10.17 -13.43 29.92
CA ALA A 698 9.93 -14.39 30.99
C ALA A 698 8.91 -15.46 30.59
N CYS A 699 7.81 -15.02 30.02
CA CYS A 699 6.78 -15.88 29.46
C CYS A 699 6.05 -15.23 28.29
N TRP A 700 5.24 -16.02 27.65
CA TRP A 700 4.33 -15.60 26.58
C TRP A 700 2.89 -15.80 27.04
N ALA A 701 1.98 -14.97 26.53
CA ALA A 701 0.56 -15.18 26.83
C ALA A 701 -0.31 -14.96 25.58
N THR A 702 -1.42 -15.68 25.56
CA THR A 702 -2.51 -15.42 24.65
C THR A 702 -3.75 -15.07 25.47
N LEU A 703 -4.36 -13.93 25.15
CA LEU A 703 -5.54 -13.44 25.82
C LEU A 703 -6.68 -13.33 24.80
N VAL A 704 -7.86 -13.64 25.20
CA VAL A 704 -9.08 -13.37 24.41
C VAL A 704 -10.04 -12.58 25.27
N SER A 705 -10.63 -11.51 24.72
CA SER A 705 -11.55 -10.62 25.44
C SER A 705 -12.62 -10.07 24.51
N ARG A 706 -13.85 -9.91 25.04
CA ARG A 706 -14.93 -9.26 24.30
C ARG A 706 -14.71 -7.77 24.10
N THR A 707 -13.96 -7.15 24.98
CA THR A 707 -13.61 -5.72 24.93
C THR A 707 -12.13 -5.50 24.72
N ALA A 708 -11.75 -4.30 24.28
CA ALA A 708 -10.35 -3.93 24.16
C ALA A 708 -9.68 -3.89 25.55
N LEU A 709 -8.47 -4.43 25.66
CA LEU A 709 -7.69 -4.48 26.89
C LEU A 709 -6.63 -3.39 26.91
N ASN A 710 -6.39 -2.84 28.09
CA ASN A 710 -5.21 -2.01 28.34
C ASN A 710 -3.97 -2.92 28.49
N CYS A 711 -3.15 -2.96 27.45
CA CYS A 711 -1.95 -3.78 27.40
C CYS A 711 -0.67 -3.07 27.91
N SER A 712 -0.81 -1.94 28.61
CA SER A 712 0.33 -1.24 29.24
C SER A 712 1.00 -2.15 30.26
N GLY A 713 2.33 -2.17 30.26
CA GLY A 713 3.13 -3.04 31.15
C GLY A 713 3.62 -4.35 30.51
N PHE A 714 3.06 -4.79 29.39
CA PHE A 714 3.67 -5.88 28.62
C PHE A 714 4.91 -5.41 27.85
N LEU A 715 5.88 -6.30 27.65
CA LEU A 715 7.06 -5.99 26.83
C LEU A 715 6.69 -5.76 25.37
N ASN A 716 5.76 -6.56 24.88
CA ASN A 716 5.19 -6.44 23.54
C ASN A 716 3.78 -7.06 23.50
N TRP A 717 2.92 -6.55 22.61
CA TRP A 717 1.62 -7.12 22.37
C TRP A 717 1.17 -6.87 20.94
N THR A 718 0.33 -7.77 20.43
CA THR A 718 -0.43 -7.59 19.20
C THR A 718 -1.87 -7.98 19.44
N SER A 719 -2.80 -7.28 18.78
CA SER A 719 -4.22 -7.58 18.83
C SER A 719 -4.78 -7.88 17.44
N SER A 720 -5.73 -8.79 17.39
CA SER A 720 -6.51 -9.11 16.20
C SER A 720 -7.98 -9.20 16.56
N PRO A 721 -8.91 -8.69 15.72
CA PRO A 721 -10.32 -8.86 15.94
C PRO A 721 -10.74 -10.33 15.78
N LEU A 722 -11.75 -10.73 16.50
CA LEU A 722 -12.41 -12.02 16.33
C LEU A 722 -13.53 -11.94 15.26
N PRO A 723 -13.87 -13.05 14.60
CA PRO A 723 -14.99 -13.11 13.67
C PRO A 723 -16.29 -12.61 14.31
N GLN A 724 -17.19 -12.04 13.52
CA GLN A 724 -18.50 -11.56 13.96
C GLN A 724 -18.44 -10.51 15.08
N GLN A 725 -17.30 -9.83 15.23
CA GLN A 725 -17.09 -8.80 16.26
C GLN A 725 -17.23 -9.32 17.69
N LEU A 726 -16.91 -10.59 17.91
CA LEU A 726 -17.01 -11.23 19.24
C LEU A 726 -16.01 -10.67 20.25
N GLY A 727 -15.02 -9.87 19.81
CA GLY A 727 -13.98 -9.28 20.64
C GLY A 727 -12.62 -9.36 19.97
N PHE A 728 -11.57 -9.49 20.79
CA PHE A 728 -10.19 -9.45 20.37
C PHE A 728 -9.40 -10.63 20.91
N ILE A 729 -8.38 -11.03 20.16
CA ILE A 729 -7.33 -11.94 20.62
C ILE A 729 -6.00 -11.17 20.68
N TYR A 730 -5.28 -11.35 21.78
CA TYR A 730 -3.99 -10.71 22.03
C TYR A 730 -2.90 -11.78 22.12
N GLN A 731 -1.75 -11.49 21.52
CA GLN A 731 -0.51 -12.24 21.74
C GLN A 731 0.48 -11.32 22.44
N VAL A 732 1.04 -11.77 23.54
CA VAL A 732 1.74 -10.92 24.49
C VAL A 732 3.07 -11.55 24.86
N ALA A 733 4.12 -10.71 24.92
CA ALA A 733 5.40 -11.03 25.54
C ALA A 733 5.51 -10.35 26.90
N VAL A 734 5.91 -11.10 27.91
CA VAL A 734 5.91 -10.68 29.32
C VAL A 734 7.31 -10.66 29.88
N GLY A 735 7.68 -9.57 30.55
CA GLY A 735 8.96 -9.45 31.26
C GLY A 735 8.97 -10.06 32.65
N ALA A 736 10.16 -10.31 33.20
CA ALA A 736 10.32 -10.93 34.53
C ALA A 736 9.71 -10.10 35.68
N ALA A 737 9.62 -8.80 35.53
CA ALA A 737 9.06 -7.88 36.53
C ALA A 737 7.54 -7.72 36.47
N PHE A 738 6.88 -8.37 35.51
CA PHE A 738 5.43 -8.24 35.34
C PHE A 738 4.68 -9.03 36.43
N ASP A 739 3.74 -8.36 37.07
CA ASP A 739 2.88 -8.97 38.11
C ASP A 739 1.46 -9.19 37.56
N TRP A 740 1.08 -10.44 37.34
CA TRP A 740 -0.24 -10.83 36.85
C TRP A 740 -1.37 -10.47 37.84
N GLN A 741 -1.07 -10.31 39.14
CA GLN A 741 -2.08 -9.93 40.13
C GLN A 741 -2.45 -8.45 40.02
N SER A 742 -1.51 -7.62 39.54
CA SER A 742 -1.76 -6.19 39.32
C SER A 742 -2.33 -5.87 37.91
N PHE A 743 -2.42 -6.87 37.03
CA PHE A 743 -2.97 -6.66 35.70
C PHE A 743 -4.48 -6.42 35.78
N ASP A 744 -4.89 -5.22 35.39
CA ASP A 744 -6.29 -4.81 35.39
C ASP A 744 -7.03 -5.38 34.17
N TRP A 745 -7.39 -6.64 34.23
CA TRP A 745 -8.16 -7.32 33.20
C TRP A 745 -9.64 -6.92 33.19
N GLN A 746 -10.11 -6.17 34.20
CA GLN A 746 -11.49 -5.69 34.31
C GLN A 746 -11.70 -4.31 33.66
N SER A 747 -10.64 -3.52 33.43
CA SER A 747 -10.75 -2.16 32.92
C SER A 747 -11.28 -2.05 31.48
N GLY A 748 -11.32 -3.16 30.74
CA GLY A 748 -11.93 -3.23 29.41
C GLY A 748 -13.47 -3.26 29.40
N ALA A 749 -14.09 -3.46 30.52
CA ALA A 749 -15.56 -3.49 30.64
C ALA A 749 -16.13 -2.06 30.67
N SER A 750 -16.05 -1.32 29.55
CA SER A 750 -16.60 0.02 29.44
C SER A 750 -18.12 0.01 29.26
N GLY A 751 -18.85 0.69 30.14
CA GLY A 751 -20.14 1.29 29.83
C GLY A 751 -21.41 0.68 30.46
N GLY A 752 -21.30 -0.03 31.53
CA GLY A 752 -22.50 -0.40 32.33
C GLY A 752 -22.06 -0.77 33.73
N THR A 753 -22.87 -0.45 34.71
CA THR A 753 -22.66 -0.80 36.15
C THR A 753 -21.86 -2.07 36.29
N ALA A 754 -20.63 -1.95 36.83
CA ALA A 754 -19.69 -3.05 37.00
C ALA A 754 -20.34 -4.12 37.89
N ASN A 755 -21.05 -5.07 37.29
CA ASN A 755 -21.33 -6.35 37.93
C ASN A 755 -19.94 -6.98 38.14
N ALA A 756 -19.61 -7.29 39.39
CA ALA A 756 -18.34 -7.93 39.73
C ALA A 756 -18.22 -9.20 38.88
N MET A 757 -17.28 -9.22 37.93
CA MET A 757 -17.02 -10.43 37.15
C MET A 757 -16.57 -11.53 38.09
N ALA A 758 -17.20 -12.69 38.01
CA ALA A 758 -16.66 -13.90 38.62
C ALA A 758 -15.50 -14.44 37.80
N TYR A 759 -14.55 -15.12 38.40
CA TYR A 759 -13.42 -15.71 37.71
C TYR A 759 -12.98 -17.04 38.29
N ALA A 760 -12.38 -17.85 37.42
CA ALA A 760 -11.65 -19.06 37.80
C ALA A 760 -10.17 -18.83 37.41
N GLN A 761 -9.25 -19.20 38.30
CA GLN A 761 -7.81 -18.97 38.11
C GLN A 761 -6.98 -20.19 38.50
N PHE A 762 -5.89 -20.41 37.76
CA PHE A 762 -4.82 -21.35 38.08
C PHE A 762 -3.47 -20.62 37.93
N SER A 763 -2.52 -20.94 38.85
CA SER A 763 -1.18 -20.34 38.81
C SER A 763 -0.13 -21.40 39.21
N ASP A 764 0.87 -21.57 38.34
CA ASP A 764 2.12 -22.30 38.62
C ASP A 764 3.33 -21.38 38.40
N THR A 765 4.00 -21.03 39.49
CA THR A 765 5.14 -20.12 39.47
C THR A 765 6.38 -20.74 38.85
N THR A 766 6.52 -22.08 38.83
CA THR A 766 7.67 -22.78 38.28
C THR A 766 7.76 -22.66 36.77
N ASN A 767 6.63 -22.84 36.09
CA ASN A 767 6.52 -22.73 34.64
C ASN A 767 6.01 -21.40 34.17
N LEU A 768 5.73 -20.48 35.10
CA LEU A 768 5.02 -19.21 34.84
C LEU A 768 3.70 -19.46 34.11
N ASP A 769 3.03 -20.60 34.43
CA ASP A 769 1.73 -20.97 33.89
C ASP A 769 0.64 -20.21 34.67
N GLN A 770 0.03 -19.23 33.98
CA GLN A 770 -1.07 -18.46 34.53
C GLN A 770 -2.27 -18.65 33.64
N ARG A 771 -3.39 -19.04 34.22
CA ARG A 771 -4.65 -19.22 33.53
C ARG A 771 -5.75 -18.52 34.27
N LEU A 772 -6.55 -17.74 33.58
CA LEU A 772 -7.69 -17.02 34.16
C LEU A 772 -8.85 -17.06 33.16
N ILE A 773 -10.05 -17.31 33.65
CA ILE A 773 -11.30 -17.17 32.88
C ILE A 773 -12.23 -16.29 33.72
N GLY A 774 -12.51 -15.10 33.18
CA GLY A 774 -13.48 -14.15 33.75
C GLY A 774 -14.82 -14.23 33.01
N TYR A 775 -15.92 -14.18 33.75
CA TYR A 775 -17.26 -14.34 33.20
C TYR A 775 -18.28 -13.45 33.90
N SER A 776 -19.27 -12.98 33.16
CA SER A 776 -20.46 -12.30 33.65
C SER A 776 -21.71 -12.91 33.02
N ASP A 777 -22.80 -13.00 33.77
CA ASP A 777 -24.10 -13.51 33.28
C ASP A 777 -23.99 -14.81 32.46
N GLN A 778 -23.13 -15.73 32.91
CA GLN A 778 -22.83 -17.02 32.26
C GLN A 778 -22.04 -16.95 30.92
N GLN A 779 -21.60 -15.76 30.52
CA GLN A 779 -20.75 -15.61 29.33
C GLN A 779 -19.29 -15.39 29.73
N ILE A 780 -18.38 -15.99 28.97
CA ILE A 780 -16.96 -15.70 29.11
C ILE A 780 -16.68 -14.33 28.53
N GLU A 781 -16.16 -13.43 29.34
CA GLU A 781 -15.78 -12.07 28.97
C GLU A 781 -14.30 -12.00 28.60
N ILE A 782 -13.46 -12.76 29.31
CA ILE A 782 -12.02 -12.80 29.11
C ILE A 782 -11.47 -14.18 29.44
N ALA A 783 -10.45 -14.62 28.69
CA ALA A 783 -9.60 -15.75 29.07
C ALA A 783 -8.14 -15.40 28.84
N ILE A 784 -7.28 -15.77 29.79
CA ILE A 784 -5.84 -15.54 29.77
C ILE A 784 -5.14 -16.89 29.95
N PHE A 785 -4.18 -17.16 29.06
CA PHE A 785 -3.28 -18.31 29.14
C PHE A 785 -1.87 -17.80 28.94
N ALA A 786 -1.02 -17.95 29.94
CA ALA A 786 0.38 -17.59 29.91
C ALA A 786 1.27 -18.78 30.26
N HIS A 787 2.38 -18.93 29.60
CA HIS A 787 3.36 -19.99 29.85
C HIS A 787 4.76 -19.55 29.40
N ARG A 788 5.81 -20.10 30.06
CA ARG A 788 7.20 -19.85 29.68
C ARG A 788 7.49 -20.26 28.20
N ASP A 789 6.93 -21.37 27.77
CA ASP A 789 7.07 -21.95 26.45
C ASP A 789 5.76 -21.74 25.65
N LYS A 790 5.85 -21.07 24.49
CA LYS A 790 4.73 -20.80 23.58
C LYS A 790 3.98 -22.06 23.14
N THR A 791 4.63 -23.20 23.08
CA THR A 791 4.03 -24.46 22.61
C THR A 791 2.92 -24.97 23.50
N PHE A 792 2.86 -24.49 24.76
CA PHE A 792 1.79 -24.80 25.71
C PHE A 792 0.61 -23.82 25.68
N LEU A 793 0.69 -22.77 24.85
CA LEU A 793 -0.42 -21.84 24.69
C LEU A 793 -1.50 -22.45 23.80
N PRO A 794 -2.78 -22.23 24.12
CA PRO A 794 -3.88 -22.74 23.31
C PRO A 794 -3.88 -22.15 21.89
N ALA A 795 -4.33 -22.96 20.94
CA ALA A 795 -4.50 -22.51 19.55
C ALA A 795 -5.59 -21.43 19.46
N LYS A 796 -5.41 -20.47 18.53
CA LYS A 796 -6.32 -19.34 18.27
C LYS A 796 -7.77 -19.80 18.06
N ALA A 797 -7.99 -20.86 17.29
CA ALA A 797 -9.32 -21.39 16.98
C ALA A 797 -10.04 -21.90 18.25
N TRP A 798 -9.33 -22.56 19.17
CA TRP A 798 -9.91 -22.98 20.44
C TRP A 798 -10.30 -21.79 21.31
N LEU A 799 -9.45 -20.76 21.39
CA LEU A 799 -9.74 -19.53 22.14
C LEU A 799 -10.96 -18.76 21.55
N GLN A 800 -11.09 -18.75 20.24
CA GLN A 800 -12.27 -18.17 19.57
C GLN A 800 -13.55 -18.93 19.95
N ALA A 801 -13.47 -20.26 20.01
CA ALA A 801 -14.60 -21.10 20.42
C ALA A 801 -15.01 -20.90 21.89
N LEU A 802 -14.05 -20.53 22.77
CA LEU A 802 -14.34 -20.24 24.17
C LEU A 802 -15.35 -19.11 24.35
N LEU A 803 -15.23 -18.01 23.62
CA LEU A 803 -16.14 -16.86 23.73
C LEU A 803 -17.56 -17.19 23.23
N ASN A 804 -17.71 -18.22 22.42
CA ASN A 804 -19.00 -18.72 21.97
C ASN A 804 -19.66 -19.72 22.96
N ASN A 805 -18.90 -20.15 23.97
CA ASN A 805 -19.35 -21.13 24.93
C ASN A 805 -20.09 -20.42 26.10
N SER A 806 -21.32 -20.80 26.34
CA SER A 806 -22.19 -20.26 27.40
C SER A 806 -22.47 -21.25 28.56
N ASP A 807 -21.61 -22.30 28.72
CA ASP A 807 -21.77 -23.28 29.77
C ASP A 807 -20.98 -22.89 31.03
N PRO A 808 -21.66 -22.35 32.07
CA PRO A 808 -21.02 -21.86 33.29
C PRO A 808 -20.52 -22.96 34.23
N GLU A 809 -21.04 -24.20 34.10
CA GLU A 809 -20.64 -25.28 34.98
C GLU A 809 -19.28 -25.88 34.70
N ASN A 810 -18.67 -25.53 33.56
CA ASN A 810 -17.41 -26.09 33.07
C ASN A 810 -16.18 -25.14 33.11
N HIS A 811 -16.26 -23.97 33.75
CA HIS A 811 -15.16 -23.00 33.79
C HIS A 811 -13.84 -23.60 34.30
N TRP A 812 -13.90 -24.47 35.30
CA TRP A 812 -12.72 -25.17 35.82
C TRP A 812 -12.10 -26.15 34.80
N LYS A 813 -12.95 -26.80 34.02
CA LYS A 813 -12.50 -27.68 32.92
C LYS A 813 -11.83 -26.88 31.83
N LEU A 814 -12.33 -25.68 31.53
CA LEU A 814 -11.72 -24.80 30.54
C LEU A 814 -10.33 -24.31 30.95
N LEU A 815 -10.02 -24.16 32.25
CA LEU A 815 -8.69 -23.86 32.75
C LEU A 815 -7.66 -24.94 32.41
N SER A 816 -8.07 -26.21 32.20
CA SER A 816 -7.14 -27.25 31.79
C SER A 816 -6.58 -27.04 30.39
N GLY A 817 -7.18 -26.15 29.57
CA GLY A 817 -6.85 -25.97 28.16
C GLY A 817 -7.55 -27.00 27.26
N PRO A 818 -7.22 -27.03 25.97
CA PRO A 818 -7.77 -28.00 25.04
C PRO A 818 -7.36 -29.44 25.42
N ASP A 819 -8.29 -30.39 25.28
CA ASP A 819 -7.96 -31.81 25.43
C ASP A 819 -6.85 -32.21 24.45
N SER A 820 -5.88 -32.97 24.91
CA SER A 820 -4.73 -33.42 24.10
C SER A 820 -5.13 -34.21 22.83
N SER A 821 -6.35 -34.75 22.81
CA SER A 821 -6.96 -35.46 21.67
C SER A 821 -7.61 -34.52 20.66
N ALA A 822 -7.87 -33.26 21.01
CA ALA A 822 -8.53 -32.23 20.19
C ALA A 822 -7.54 -31.12 19.77
N ALA A 823 -6.23 -31.36 19.86
CA ALA A 823 -5.21 -30.41 19.41
C ALA A 823 -5.41 -30.17 17.91
N GLU A 824 -6.19 -29.14 17.57
CA GLU A 824 -6.18 -28.60 16.22
C GLU A 824 -4.73 -28.24 15.88
N ASP A 825 -4.36 -28.58 14.64
CA ASP A 825 -3.07 -28.25 14.08
C ASP A 825 -2.81 -26.73 14.23
N GLY A 826 -2.01 -26.34 15.21
CA GLY A 826 -1.60 -24.95 15.46
C GLY A 826 -0.62 -24.40 14.42
N SER A 827 -0.39 -25.14 13.31
CA SER A 827 0.51 -24.71 12.25
C SER A 827 -0.08 -23.53 11.46
N LYS A 828 0.80 -22.77 10.83
CA LYS A 828 0.48 -21.58 10.03
C LYS A 828 -0.63 -21.86 9.01
N LEU A 829 -1.62 -21.01 8.92
CA LEU A 829 -2.64 -21.06 7.87
C LEU A 829 -2.05 -20.54 6.55
N ILE A 830 -2.03 -21.40 5.53
CA ILE A 830 -1.56 -21.06 4.18
C ILE A 830 -2.71 -20.57 3.31
N CYS A 831 -3.85 -21.26 3.34
CA CYS A 831 -5.03 -20.83 2.60
C CYS A 831 -6.06 -20.18 3.51
N SER A 832 -6.12 -18.86 3.54
CA SER A 832 -7.07 -18.08 4.34
C SER A 832 -8.53 -18.28 3.89
N CYS A 833 -8.78 -18.56 2.59
CA CYS A 833 -10.13 -18.77 2.06
C CYS A 833 -10.79 -20.06 2.58
N PHE A 834 -10.02 -21.15 2.68
CA PHE A 834 -10.51 -22.47 3.04
C PHE A 834 -9.95 -22.99 4.36
N LYS A 835 -9.27 -22.10 5.12
CA LYS A 835 -8.69 -22.43 6.44
C LYS A 835 -7.80 -23.68 6.39
N VAL A 836 -6.92 -23.78 5.39
CA VAL A 836 -6.00 -24.91 5.23
C VAL A 836 -4.62 -24.57 5.80
N SER A 837 -4.21 -25.34 6.78
CA SER A 837 -2.93 -25.20 7.48
C SER A 837 -1.76 -25.82 6.70
N GLU A 838 -0.55 -25.41 7.05
CA GLU A 838 0.71 -25.92 6.49
C GLU A 838 0.84 -27.43 6.68
N THR A 839 0.57 -27.94 7.87
CA THR A 839 0.64 -29.38 8.20
C THR A 839 -0.32 -30.19 7.34
N ARG A 840 -1.55 -29.74 7.13
CA ARG A 840 -2.50 -30.43 6.25
C ARG A 840 -2.02 -30.48 4.79
N ILE A 841 -1.38 -29.39 4.33
CA ILE A 841 -0.80 -29.32 2.99
C ILE A 841 0.38 -30.28 2.87
N ILE A 842 1.31 -30.26 3.83
CA ILE A 842 2.46 -31.15 3.86
C ILE A 842 2.00 -32.61 3.92
N SER A 843 1.00 -32.95 4.73
CA SER A 843 0.41 -34.28 4.79
C SER A 843 -0.15 -34.74 3.44
N ALA A 844 -0.82 -33.85 2.70
CA ALA A 844 -1.31 -34.15 1.38
C ALA A 844 -0.18 -34.33 0.34
N ILE A 845 0.91 -33.54 0.45
CA ILE A 845 2.09 -33.71 -0.40
C ILE A 845 2.78 -35.05 -0.12
N VAL A 846 2.97 -35.43 1.15
CA VAL A 846 3.53 -36.73 1.55
C VAL A 846 2.63 -37.88 1.07
N ALA A 847 1.31 -37.67 1.03
CA ALA A 847 0.36 -38.64 0.49
C ALA A 847 0.34 -38.72 -1.06
N GLY A 848 1.15 -37.89 -1.76
CA GLY A 848 1.38 -37.97 -3.20
C GLY A 848 0.87 -36.79 -4.03
N ALA A 849 0.36 -35.70 -3.42
CA ALA A 849 0.00 -34.51 -4.18
C ALA A 849 1.25 -33.76 -4.66
N CYS A 850 1.45 -33.67 -5.97
CA CYS A 850 2.66 -33.16 -6.63
C CYS A 850 2.48 -31.76 -7.21
N SER A 851 1.26 -31.19 -7.19
CA SER A 851 0.95 -29.90 -7.79
C SER A 851 -0.05 -29.09 -6.98
N ALA A 852 -0.04 -27.77 -7.13
CA ALA A 852 -1.03 -26.89 -6.51
C ALA A 852 -2.46 -27.22 -7.01
N GLN A 853 -2.61 -27.76 -8.22
CA GLN A 853 -3.89 -28.21 -8.75
C GLN A 853 -4.42 -29.43 -8.00
N GLU A 854 -3.58 -30.44 -7.73
CA GLU A 854 -3.96 -31.63 -6.96
C GLU A 854 -4.28 -31.30 -5.51
N LEU A 855 -3.49 -30.40 -4.89
CA LEU A 855 -3.79 -29.85 -3.57
C LEU A 855 -5.13 -29.11 -3.57
N GLY A 856 -5.44 -28.39 -4.65
CA GLY A 856 -6.73 -27.73 -4.85
C GLY A 856 -7.90 -28.71 -4.94
N GLN A 857 -7.73 -29.86 -5.61
CA GLN A 857 -8.74 -30.92 -5.70
C GLN A 857 -9.01 -31.59 -4.35
N GLN A 858 -7.95 -31.80 -3.54
CA GLN A 858 -8.06 -32.48 -2.24
C GLN A 858 -8.50 -31.56 -1.11
N LEU A 859 -7.96 -30.33 -1.07
CA LEU A 859 -8.08 -29.40 0.07
C LEU A 859 -8.76 -28.09 -0.29
N GLN A 860 -9.15 -27.88 -1.54
CA GLN A 860 -9.72 -26.64 -2.09
C GLN A 860 -8.76 -25.43 -2.05
N CYS A 861 -7.53 -25.56 -1.49
CA CYS A 861 -6.57 -24.46 -1.44
C CYS A 861 -6.14 -24.05 -2.86
N GLY A 862 -5.97 -22.74 -3.09
CA GLY A 862 -5.63 -22.17 -4.40
C GLY A 862 -6.79 -22.01 -5.39
N THR A 863 -7.95 -22.59 -5.12
CA THR A 863 -9.07 -22.61 -6.09
C THR A 863 -9.92 -21.34 -6.11
N ASN A 864 -10.01 -20.59 -5.01
CA ASN A 864 -10.77 -19.34 -4.93
C ASN A 864 -9.90 -18.13 -5.35
N CYS A 865 -9.23 -17.47 -4.42
CA CYS A 865 -8.44 -16.27 -4.72
C CYS A 865 -7.08 -16.55 -5.37
N GLY A 866 -6.53 -17.76 -5.21
CA GLY A 866 -5.24 -18.17 -5.74
C GLY A 866 -4.02 -17.54 -5.08
N SER A 867 -4.19 -16.69 -4.05
CA SER A 867 -3.08 -15.96 -3.40
C SER A 867 -2.07 -16.88 -2.70
N CYS A 868 -2.47 -18.09 -2.30
CA CYS A 868 -1.61 -19.08 -1.66
C CYS A 868 -0.81 -19.95 -2.66
N ILE A 869 -1.07 -19.91 -3.97
CA ILE A 869 -0.43 -20.79 -4.95
C ILE A 869 1.10 -20.75 -4.89
N PRO A 870 1.78 -19.57 -4.82
CA PRO A 870 3.24 -19.56 -4.70
C PRO A 870 3.77 -20.27 -3.46
N GLU A 871 3.05 -20.19 -2.33
CA GLU A 871 3.42 -20.88 -1.10
C GLU A 871 3.18 -22.39 -1.21
N LEU A 872 2.10 -22.82 -1.87
CA LEU A 872 1.85 -24.26 -2.17
C LEU A 872 2.97 -24.85 -3.00
N ASN A 873 3.40 -24.16 -4.07
CA ASN A 873 4.50 -24.59 -4.93
C ASN A 873 5.83 -24.66 -4.16
N SER A 874 6.07 -23.70 -3.26
CA SER A 874 7.25 -23.70 -2.38
C SER A 874 7.25 -24.91 -1.46
N LEU A 875 6.13 -25.23 -0.80
CA LEU A 875 5.98 -26.38 0.08
C LEU A 875 6.16 -27.71 -0.67
N ILE A 876 5.58 -27.84 -1.88
CA ILE A 876 5.78 -29.01 -2.74
C ILE A 876 7.28 -29.20 -3.01
N SER A 877 7.97 -28.13 -3.45
CA SER A 877 9.39 -28.19 -3.78
C SER A 877 10.28 -28.53 -2.58
N GLN A 878 9.96 -28.03 -1.40
CA GLN A 878 10.70 -28.31 -0.18
C GLN A 878 10.47 -29.74 0.31
N THR A 879 9.23 -30.18 0.37
CA THR A 879 8.87 -31.51 0.86
C THR A 879 9.42 -32.62 -0.06
N THR A 880 9.39 -32.41 -1.37
CA THR A 880 9.94 -33.36 -2.34
C THR A 880 11.45 -33.49 -2.22
N ARG A 881 12.19 -32.42 -1.91
CA ARG A 881 13.64 -32.48 -1.70
C ARG A 881 14.04 -33.21 -0.42
N ILE A 882 13.20 -33.18 0.62
CA ILE A 882 13.47 -33.90 1.89
C ILE A 882 13.20 -35.40 1.73
N SER A 883 12.34 -35.77 0.80
CA SER A 883 11.96 -37.16 0.54
C SER A 883 12.92 -37.89 -0.43
N GLN A 884 13.81 -37.19 -1.11
CA GLN A 884 14.92 -37.67 -1.93
C GLN A 884 16.23 -37.62 -1.14
#